data_ff9320dbd42bfcd21f280a7627a9c82c
#
_entry.id   ff9320dbd42bfcd21f280a7627a9c82c
#
_cell.length_a   1.000
_cell.length_b   1.000
_cell.length_c   1.000
_cell.angle_alpha   90.00
_cell.angle_beta   90.00
_cell.angle_gamma   90.00
#
_symmetry.space_group_name_H-M   'P 1'
#
loop_
_entity.id
_entity.type
_entity.pdbx_description
1 polymer ?
#
loop_
_entity_poly.entity_id
_entity_poly.type
_entity_poly.pdbx_seq_one_letter_code
_entity_poly.pdbx_strand_id
1 'polypeptide(L)'
;MSTTLNSGIDPASFSAVTGPAQDLFRYVNGPWIDMYRLPDDRSRYGSFDKLAEDAENQIREILEDDDCPAEKSHALYASFLDVDAINASGLAAIEDQLKAIDVAADKAELTRSLGAMNPAGGPDLIGIAVYGDPGAPETNIIHIEQSGLGLPDEAYYREDHYAPIREAYVDMVAKQLKNAKLAADDEQAEAQAQRFLDVETRIAANHWDNVATRDSVKTYNPTDYAELSGMLADYDLDTWIESWQSAYDQTSAAQVQPLDFRGIFNHVVVHEPSFLTGLNAFWKAADLDDLKLWARVHVIIGSTLELPHEFDETNFEFYGKTLSGQKQQRVRWKRGVSLVNGVCGEDVGREYVKRHFPESSKQRMEQLVGNLIDAYRVSISNSAWLGEETKQKALEKLSKFVPKIGYTNHWRDYSALDVRENAGFAENMRAANLYETGYQLAKVGKSVDKDEWLMNPQTVNAYYEPTMNVIVFPAAILQPPFFDPNAEDAANYGGIGAVIGHEIGHGFDDQGAQYDGDGKLNDWWTEEDKANFEQLTQKLIDQYNAFVPTQLAEKYADDPAQAPHVNGALTIGENIGDLSGVNIALKAYAFALDEVAGREKNGSMEAIEASLAEAPEIDGFTGLQRFFLSYASIWRTKNRDELAEQYLQIDPHSPAECRTNGIARNVDLFYKAFDVKPEDGMWLDPDQRVRIW
;
A
#
# COMPACT_ATOMS: atom_id res chain seq x y z
N MET A 1 37.44 7.34 -24.64
CA MET A 1 36.23 7.57 -25.44
C MET A 1 35.39 8.50 -24.61
N SER A 2 34.99 9.66 -25.15
CA SER A 2 34.00 10.51 -24.44
C SER A 2 32.70 9.75 -24.45
N THR A 3 32.31 9.20 -23.31
CA THR A 3 30.97 8.68 -23.13
C THR A 3 30.03 9.88 -23.21
N THR A 4 29.18 9.93 -24.24
CA THR A 4 28.09 10.90 -24.30
C THR A 4 27.23 10.66 -23.09
N LEU A 5 27.07 11.67 -22.23
CA LEU A 5 26.19 11.55 -21.04
C LEU A 5 24.76 11.32 -21.52
N ASN A 6 24.07 10.34 -20.91
CA ASN A 6 22.66 10.09 -21.15
C ASN A 6 21.85 11.07 -20.30
N SER A 7 20.90 11.78 -20.92
CA SER A 7 20.03 12.75 -20.21
C SER A 7 19.07 12.09 -19.21
N GLY A 8 18.76 10.81 -19.39
CA GLY A 8 17.75 10.07 -18.63
C GLY A 8 16.30 10.44 -18.96
N ILE A 9 16.08 11.33 -19.93
CA ILE A 9 14.74 11.74 -20.38
C ILE A 9 14.58 11.47 -21.89
N ASP A 10 13.33 11.41 -22.37
CA ASP A 10 12.98 11.28 -23.79
C ASP A 10 12.22 12.52 -24.28
N PRO A 11 12.93 13.58 -24.74
CA PRO A 11 12.30 14.82 -25.19
C PRO A 11 11.34 14.65 -26.37
N ALA A 12 11.51 13.60 -27.19
CA ALA A 12 10.66 13.33 -28.33
C ALA A 12 9.23 12.89 -27.90
N SER A 13 9.06 12.45 -26.68
CA SER A 13 7.77 12.05 -26.09
C SER A 13 6.96 13.21 -25.51
N PHE A 14 7.56 14.43 -25.39
CA PHE A 14 6.92 15.56 -24.73
C PHE A 14 5.90 16.27 -25.62
N SER A 15 4.96 16.99 -24.99
CA SER A 15 3.92 17.75 -25.68
C SER A 15 4.50 18.90 -26.51
N ALA A 16 4.05 19.01 -27.75
CA ALA A 16 4.35 20.16 -28.62
C ALA A 16 3.37 21.34 -28.45
N VAL A 17 2.28 21.14 -27.69
CA VAL A 17 1.19 22.12 -27.56
C VAL A 17 1.02 22.66 -26.14
N THR A 18 1.35 21.87 -25.13
CA THR A 18 1.33 22.27 -23.72
C THR A 18 2.75 22.48 -23.25
N GLY A 19 3.06 23.63 -22.66
CA GLY A 19 4.38 23.90 -22.08
C GLY A 19 4.43 23.51 -20.59
N PRO A 20 5.64 23.29 -20.04
CA PRO A 20 5.80 22.88 -18.63
C PRO A 20 5.32 23.95 -17.63
N ALA A 21 5.32 25.23 -18.00
CA ALA A 21 4.78 26.33 -17.20
C ALA A 21 3.24 26.33 -17.16
N GLN A 22 2.57 25.68 -18.12
CA GLN A 22 1.11 25.57 -18.14
C GLN A 22 0.63 24.34 -17.40
N ASP A 23 1.28 23.18 -17.62
CA ASP A 23 0.96 21.90 -17.01
C ASP A 23 2.15 20.94 -17.19
N LEU A 24 2.92 20.73 -16.14
CA LEU A 24 4.12 19.89 -16.18
C LEU A 24 3.76 18.41 -16.44
N PHE A 25 2.70 17.91 -15.81
CA PHE A 25 2.27 16.52 -15.98
C PHE A 25 1.85 16.25 -17.43
N ARG A 26 1.00 17.12 -17.98
CA ARG A 26 0.54 17.00 -19.38
C ARG A 26 1.66 17.27 -20.40
N TYR A 27 2.60 18.16 -20.08
CA TYR A 27 3.77 18.38 -20.92
C TYR A 27 4.57 17.10 -21.13
N VAL A 28 4.89 16.39 -20.04
CA VAL A 28 5.73 15.19 -20.07
C VAL A 28 4.94 13.95 -20.50
N ASN A 29 3.74 13.77 -19.99
CA ASN A 29 2.98 12.52 -20.09
C ASN A 29 1.79 12.58 -21.05
N GLY A 30 1.31 13.78 -21.38
CA GLY A 30 0.11 14.00 -22.18
C GLY A 30 0.05 13.23 -23.48
N PRO A 31 1.05 13.34 -24.37
CA PRO A 31 1.03 12.63 -25.66
C PRO A 31 0.94 11.12 -25.50
N TRP A 32 1.61 10.55 -24.48
CA TRP A 32 1.51 9.13 -24.19
C TRP A 32 0.12 8.78 -23.67
N ILE A 33 -0.44 9.54 -22.73
CA ILE A 33 -1.77 9.32 -22.15
C ILE A 33 -2.85 9.33 -23.25
N ASP A 34 -2.75 10.29 -24.20
CA ASP A 34 -3.72 10.45 -25.27
C ASP A 34 -3.69 9.30 -26.28
N MET A 35 -2.50 8.79 -26.58
CA MET A 35 -2.29 7.73 -27.57
C MET A 35 -2.41 6.32 -26.99
N TYR A 36 -2.05 6.13 -25.70
CA TYR A 36 -2.01 4.82 -25.09
C TYR A 36 -3.43 4.26 -24.88
N ARG A 37 -3.64 3.06 -25.36
CA ARG A 37 -4.90 2.32 -25.13
C ARG A 37 -4.67 1.31 -24.02
N LEU A 38 -5.38 1.49 -22.90
CA LEU A 38 -5.34 0.53 -21.82
C LEU A 38 -5.79 -0.85 -22.33
N PRO A 39 -5.00 -1.91 -22.09
CA PRO A 39 -5.44 -3.27 -22.33
C PRO A 39 -6.74 -3.58 -21.57
N ASP A 40 -7.52 -4.51 -22.10
CA ASP A 40 -8.82 -4.85 -21.50
C ASP A 40 -8.67 -5.52 -20.12
N ASP A 41 -7.53 -6.14 -19.85
CA ASP A 41 -7.18 -6.78 -18.57
C ASP A 41 -6.50 -5.84 -17.56
N ARG A 42 -6.48 -4.53 -17.83
CA ARG A 42 -5.89 -3.52 -16.95
C ARG A 42 -6.89 -2.41 -16.61
N SER A 43 -6.90 -2.00 -15.35
CA SER A 43 -7.62 -0.80 -14.88
C SER A 43 -6.74 0.45 -14.91
N ARG A 44 -5.41 0.26 -14.84
CA ARG A 44 -4.40 1.32 -15.00
C ARG A 44 -3.16 0.77 -15.71
N TYR A 45 -2.37 1.70 -16.26
CA TYR A 45 -1.04 1.42 -16.76
C TYR A 45 -0.18 2.68 -16.72
N GLY A 46 1.09 2.53 -16.34
CA GLY A 46 2.03 3.64 -16.24
C GLY A 46 3.46 3.18 -15.99
N SER A 47 4.30 4.07 -15.46
CA SER A 47 5.72 3.80 -15.19
C SER A 47 5.92 2.67 -14.17
N PHE A 48 5.16 2.68 -13.09
CA PHE A 48 5.17 1.60 -12.08
C PHE A 48 4.69 0.27 -12.66
N ASP A 49 3.58 0.30 -13.42
CA ASP A 49 2.99 -0.91 -14.00
C ASP A 49 3.90 -1.56 -15.05
N LYS A 50 4.67 -0.74 -15.80
CA LYS A 50 5.66 -1.26 -16.75
C LYS A 50 6.76 -2.07 -16.04
N LEU A 51 7.31 -1.53 -14.95
CA LEU A 51 8.32 -2.25 -14.16
C LEU A 51 7.73 -3.48 -13.47
N ALA A 52 6.51 -3.38 -12.94
CA ALA A 52 5.81 -4.52 -12.36
C ALA A 52 5.57 -5.64 -13.38
N GLU A 53 5.23 -5.28 -14.64
CA GLU A 53 5.07 -6.27 -15.71
C GLU A 53 6.40 -6.91 -16.13
N ASP A 54 7.49 -6.14 -16.14
CA ASP A 54 8.82 -6.68 -16.39
C ASP A 54 9.23 -7.66 -15.27
N ALA A 55 9.01 -7.30 -14.01
CA ALA A 55 9.25 -8.18 -12.87
C ALA A 55 8.37 -9.45 -12.92
N GLU A 56 7.09 -9.33 -13.27
CA GLU A 56 6.19 -10.48 -13.46
C GLU A 56 6.73 -11.47 -14.52
N ASN A 57 7.21 -10.96 -15.66
CA ASN A 57 7.79 -11.81 -16.70
C ASN A 57 9.08 -12.51 -16.21
N GLN A 58 9.94 -11.78 -15.49
CA GLN A 58 11.17 -12.32 -14.91
C GLN A 58 10.89 -13.38 -13.85
N ILE A 59 9.90 -13.19 -12.99
CA ILE A 59 9.45 -14.19 -12.01
C ILE A 59 8.85 -15.41 -12.72
N ARG A 60 8.05 -15.20 -13.77
CA ARG A 60 7.51 -16.29 -14.57
C ARG A 60 8.63 -17.17 -15.16
N GLU A 61 9.67 -16.55 -15.73
CA GLU A 61 10.82 -17.29 -16.26
C GLU A 61 11.51 -18.15 -15.19
N ILE A 62 11.57 -17.68 -13.93
CA ILE A 62 12.10 -18.45 -12.81
C ILE A 62 11.17 -19.63 -12.46
N LEU A 63 9.87 -19.36 -12.34
CA LEU A 63 8.87 -20.36 -11.93
C LEU A 63 8.63 -21.45 -12.99
N GLU A 64 8.83 -21.15 -14.28
CA GLU A 64 8.68 -22.10 -15.39
C GLU A 64 10.01 -22.80 -15.79
N ASP A 65 11.11 -22.53 -15.07
CA ASP A 65 12.39 -23.21 -15.25
C ASP A 65 12.31 -24.66 -14.71
N ASP A 66 12.67 -25.65 -15.51
CA ASP A 66 12.65 -27.08 -15.12
C ASP A 66 13.50 -27.38 -13.87
N ASP A 67 14.55 -26.59 -13.65
CA ASP A 67 15.42 -26.66 -12.48
C ASP A 67 15.16 -25.53 -11.48
N CYS A 68 13.88 -25.09 -11.32
CA CYS A 68 13.50 -23.97 -10.46
C CYS A 68 14.01 -24.18 -9.03
N PRO A 69 14.88 -23.28 -8.51
CA PRO A 69 15.43 -23.43 -7.16
C PRO A 69 14.42 -23.03 -6.07
N ALA A 70 13.33 -22.33 -6.42
CA ALA A 70 12.25 -21.92 -5.53
C ALA A 70 11.11 -22.96 -5.55
N GLU A 71 11.38 -24.14 -4.94
CA GLU A 71 10.50 -25.31 -5.02
C GLU A 71 9.08 -25.04 -4.48
N LYS A 72 8.96 -24.27 -3.39
CA LYS A 72 7.65 -23.93 -2.78
C LYS A 72 6.84 -23.02 -3.69
N SER A 73 7.50 -22.00 -4.24
CA SER A 73 6.92 -21.06 -5.19
C SER A 73 6.46 -21.76 -6.47
N HIS A 74 7.30 -22.66 -7.01
CA HIS A 74 6.96 -23.46 -8.19
C HIS A 74 5.73 -24.35 -7.94
N ALA A 75 5.71 -25.08 -6.83
CA ALA A 75 4.62 -25.99 -6.49
C ALA A 75 3.28 -25.24 -6.30
N LEU A 76 3.31 -24.08 -5.64
CA LEU A 76 2.13 -23.23 -5.48
C LEU A 76 1.63 -22.71 -6.84
N TYR A 77 2.56 -22.18 -7.66
CA TYR A 77 2.24 -21.70 -9.01
C TYR A 77 1.64 -22.80 -9.89
N ALA A 78 2.25 -23.96 -9.94
CA ALA A 78 1.77 -25.09 -10.73
C ALA A 78 0.37 -25.55 -10.30
N SER A 79 0.13 -25.68 -8.99
CA SER A 79 -1.19 -26.06 -8.47
C SER A 79 -2.28 -25.02 -8.78
N PHE A 80 -1.93 -23.72 -8.78
CA PHE A 80 -2.86 -22.66 -9.19
C PHE A 80 -3.18 -22.70 -10.69
N LEU A 81 -2.23 -23.09 -11.53
CA LEU A 81 -2.45 -23.20 -12.99
C LEU A 81 -3.28 -24.42 -13.37
N ASP A 82 -3.45 -25.43 -12.53
CA ASP A 82 -4.25 -26.63 -12.80
C ASP A 82 -5.75 -26.36 -12.60
N VAL A 83 -6.31 -25.60 -13.55
CA VAL A 83 -7.74 -25.21 -13.55
C VAL A 83 -8.65 -26.45 -13.60
N ASP A 84 -8.24 -27.51 -14.30
CA ASP A 84 -9.04 -28.73 -14.42
C ASP A 84 -9.17 -29.42 -13.06
N ALA A 85 -8.10 -29.52 -12.28
CA ALA A 85 -8.13 -30.06 -10.92
C ALA A 85 -8.97 -29.20 -9.99
N ILE A 86 -8.84 -27.85 -10.05
CA ILE A 86 -9.65 -26.91 -9.25
C ILE A 86 -11.14 -27.09 -9.60
N ASN A 87 -11.52 -27.11 -10.87
CA ASN A 87 -12.90 -27.31 -11.29
C ASN A 87 -13.45 -28.67 -10.85
N ALA A 88 -12.65 -29.73 -10.93
CA ALA A 88 -13.05 -31.07 -10.52
C ALA A 88 -13.28 -31.21 -9.01
N SER A 89 -12.65 -30.37 -8.18
CA SER A 89 -12.82 -30.39 -6.71
C SER A 89 -14.23 -29.90 -6.27
N GLY A 90 -14.92 -29.14 -7.11
CA GLY A 90 -16.25 -28.59 -6.78
C GLY A 90 -16.18 -27.69 -5.53
N LEU A 91 -17.04 -27.96 -4.54
CA LEU A 91 -17.10 -27.20 -3.30
C LEU A 91 -16.23 -27.80 -2.17
N ALA A 92 -15.41 -28.83 -2.45
CA ALA A 92 -14.66 -29.55 -1.40
C ALA A 92 -13.74 -28.64 -0.60
N ALA A 93 -13.24 -27.54 -1.19
CA ALA A 93 -12.40 -26.57 -0.51
C ALA A 93 -13.08 -25.90 0.69
N ILE A 94 -14.39 -25.70 0.62
CA ILE A 94 -15.20 -24.94 1.61
C ILE A 94 -16.29 -25.78 2.30
N GLU A 95 -16.48 -27.03 1.91
CA GLU A 95 -17.60 -27.86 2.41
C GLU A 95 -17.62 -28.01 3.92
N ASP A 96 -16.47 -28.27 4.53
CA ASP A 96 -16.35 -28.41 5.99
C ASP A 96 -16.64 -27.10 6.73
N GLN A 97 -16.22 -25.96 6.16
CA GLN A 97 -16.48 -24.63 6.73
C GLN A 97 -17.98 -24.30 6.66
N LEU A 98 -18.61 -24.49 5.50
CA LEU A 98 -20.05 -24.28 5.35
C LEU A 98 -20.83 -25.17 6.29
N LYS A 99 -20.45 -26.44 6.42
CA LYS A 99 -21.10 -27.38 7.34
C LYS A 99 -20.93 -26.95 8.81
N ALA A 100 -19.76 -26.48 9.21
CA ALA A 100 -19.54 -26.01 10.58
C ALA A 100 -20.42 -24.80 10.92
N ILE A 101 -20.61 -23.88 9.96
CA ILE A 101 -21.53 -22.75 10.10
C ILE A 101 -22.99 -23.24 10.18
N ASP A 102 -23.38 -24.19 9.34
CA ASP A 102 -24.77 -24.68 9.24
C ASP A 102 -25.23 -25.37 10.52
N VAL A 103 -24.38 -26.19 11.13
CA VAL A 103 -24.75 -26.97 12.32
C VAL A 103 -24.74 -26.17 13.62
N ALA A 104 -24.15 -24.98 13.65
CA ALA A 104 -24.14 -24.12 14.84
C ALA A 104 -25.57 -23.83 15.30
N ALA A 105 -25.95 -24.27 16.51
CA ALA A 105 -27.30 -24.15 17.03
C ALA A 105 -27.56 -22.78 17.70
N ASP A 106 -26.50 -22.09 18.07
CA ASP A 106 -26.55 -20.76 18.71
C ASP A 106 -25.31 -19.94 18.35
N LYS A 107 -25.24 -18.71 18.85
CA LYS A 107 -24.12 -17.77 18.57
C LYS A 107 -22.80 -18.25 19.16
N ALA A 108 -22.79 -18.91 20.30
CA ALA A 108 -21.57 -19.43 20.91
C ALA A 108 -20.94 -20.55 20.05
N GLU A 109 -21.81 -21.44 19.51
CA GLU A 109 -21.34 -22.46 18.55
C GLU A 109 -20.84 -21.82 17.24
N LEU A 110 -21.48 -20.74 16.78
CA LEU A 110 -20.99 -20.00 15.61
C LEU A 110 -19.63 -19.32 15.89
N THR A 111 -19.48 -18.64 17.02
CA THR A 111 -18.18 -18.07 17.47
C THR A 111 -17.09 -19.14 17.50
N ARG A 112 -17.42 -20.33 18.04
CA ARG A 112 -16.49 -21.48 18.05
C ARG A 112 -16.10 -21.91 16.64
N SER A 113 -17.06 -21.95 15.72
CA SER A 113 -16.78 -22.31 14.32
C SER A 113 -15.89 -21.27 13.63
N LEU A 114 -16.16 -19.97 13.83
CA LEU A 114 -15.33 -18.89 13.28
C LEU A 114 -13.88 -18.96 13.82
N GLY A 115 -13.70 -19.13 15.13
CA GLY A 115 -12.36 -19.29 15.72
C GLY A 115 -11.61 -20.51 15.17
N ALA A 116 -12.32 -21.64 14.98
CA ALA A 116 -11.70 -22.86 14.43
C ALA A 116 -11.31 -22.71 12.94
N MET A 117 -11.95 -21.83 12.18
CA MET A 117 -11.61 -21.58 10.77
C MET A 117 -10.44 -20.60 10.60
N ASN A 118 -10.21 -19.73 11.58
CA ASN A 118 -9.26 -18.62 11.49
C ASN A 118 -7.84 -19.07 11.10
N PRO A 119 -7.21 -20.14 11.64
CA PRO A 119 -5.87 -20.57 11.25
C PRO A 119 -5.70 -20.86 9.76
N ALA A 120 -6.78 -21.24 9.08
CA ALA A 120 -6.78 -21.60 7.67
C ALA A 120 -7.33 -20.50 6.75
N GLY A 121 -7.51 -19.28 7.26
CA GLY A 121 -8.03 -18.14 6.50
C GLY A 121 -9.55 -18.09 6.44
N GLY A 122 -10.24 -18.39 7.55
CA GLY A 122 -11.69 -18.21 7.70
C GLY A 122 -12.11 -16.74 7.72
N PRO A 123 -13.45 -16.49 7.70
CA PRO A 123 -13.96 -15.12 7.72
C PRO A 123 -13.76 -14.44 9.06
N ASP A 124 -13.31 -13.20 9.05
CA ASP A 124 -13.00 -12.42 10.24
C ASP A 124 -13.85 -11.16 10.37
N LEU A 125 -14.51 -11.03 11.54
CA LEU A 125 -15.16 -9.80 11.98
C LEU A 125 -14.18 -8.82 12.63
N ILE A 126 -12.99 -9.32 13.00
CA ILE A 126 -11.94 -8.59 13.72
C ILE A 126 -10.63 -8.81 12.97
N GLY A 127 -10.02 -7.75 12.49
CA GLY A 127 -8.71 -7.80 11.86
C GLY A 127 -7.62 -8.05 12.92
N ILE A 128 -6.68 -8.96 12.61
CA ILE A 128 -5.54 -9.29 13.46
C ILE A 128 -4.26 -9.09 12.67
N ALA A 129 -3.36 -8.28 13.19
CA ALA A 129 -2.03 -8.08 12.63
C ALA A 129 -0.96 -8.15 13.73
N VAL A 130 0.29 -8.38 13.38
CA VAL A 130 1.43 -8.41 14.31
C VAL A 130 2.48 -7.44 13.83
N TYR A 131 2.71 -6.39 14.60
CA TYR A 131 3.70 -5.35 14.37
C TYR A 131 4.42 -4.98 15.66
N GLY A 132 5.42 -4.10 15.59
CA GLY A 132 6.04 -3.47 16.76
C GLY A 132 5.01 -2.68 17.57
N ASP A 133 5.07 -2.76 18.90
CA ASP A 133 4.25 -1.95 19.78
C ASP A 133 4.67 -0.48 19.67
N PRO A 134 3.80 0.45 19.24
CA PRO A 134 4.14 1.87 19.17
C PRO A 134 4.65 2.48 20.50
N GLY A 135 4.26 1.92 21.64
CA GLY A 135 4.75 2.34 22.96
C GLY A 135 6.04 1.64 23.40
N ALA A 136 6.39 0.49 22.78
CA ALA A 136 7.60 -0.31 23.06
C ALA A 136 8.09 -0.96 21.76
N PRO A 137 8.64 -0.18 20.81
CA PRO A 137 8.87 -0.61 19.42
C PRO A 137 9.89 -1.73 19.24
N GLU A 138 10.60 -2.09 20.30
CA GLU A 138 11.48 -3.26 20.33
C GLU A 138 10.72 -4.59 20.49
N THR A 139 9.39 -4.59 20.74
CA THR A 139 8.59 -5.77 21.02
C THR A 139 7.42 -5.88 20.06
N ASN A 140 7.22 -7.04 19.45
CA ASN A 140 6.03 -7.31 18.62
C ASN A 140 4.80 -7.55 19.49
N ILE A 141 3.67 -6.98 19.07
CA ILE A 141 2.37 -7.09 19.73
C ILE A 141 1.26 -7.39 18.72
N ILE A 142 0.11 -7.89 19.18
CA ILE A 142 -1.09 -7.97 18.35
C ILE A 142 -1.73 -6.59 18.22
N HIS A 143 -2.06 -6.23 16.99
CA HIS A 143 -2.94 -5.13 16.63
C HIS A 143 -4.31 -5.68 16.25
N ILE A 144 -5.37 -5.09 16.79
CA ILE A 144 -6.76 -5.42 16.51
C ILE A 144 -7.41 -4.26 15.77
N GLU A 145 -7.96 -4.54 14.59
CA GLU A 145 -8.48 -3.56 13.66
C GLU A 145 -9.93 -3.89 13.25
N GLN A 146 -10.66 -2.87 12.81
CA GLN A 146 -11.99 -3.05 12.24
C GLN A 146 -11.96 -3.90 10.97
N SER A 147 -12.94 -4.81 10.81
CA SER A 147 -13.04 -5.75 9.69
C SER A 147 -14.48 -6.16 9.41
N GLY A 148 -14.69 -7.16 8.53
CA GLY A 148 -16.00 -7.80 8.32
C GLY A 148 -16.80 -7.24 7.16
N LEU A 149 -16.22 -6.42 6.29
CA LEU A 149 -16.85 -5.83 5.12
C LEU A 149 -16.30 -6.41 3.82
N GLY A 150 -17.15 -6.53 2.80
CA GLY A 150 -16.75 -6.96 1.46
C GLY A 150 -16.61 -5.82 0.46
N LEU A 151 -17.19 -4.63 0.71
CA LEU A 151 -16.94 -3.41 -0.06
C LEU A 151 -15.71 -2.67 0.49
N PRO A 152 -15.04 -1.83 -0.33
CA PRO A 152 -13.72 -1.29 -0.01
C PRO A 152 -13.64 -0.37 1.23
N ASP A 153 -14.74 0.30 1.58
CA ASP A 153 -14.79 1.28 2.68
C ASP A 153 -16.21 1.39 3.24
N GLU A 154 -16.36 1.84 4.48
CA GLU A 154 -17.66 2.03 5.14
C GLU A 154 -18.58 2.99 4.38
N ALA A 155 -18.02 3.99 3.71
CA ALA A 155 -18.78 4.97 2.93
C ALA A 155 -19.59 4.34 1.81
N TYR A 156 -19.13 3.21 1.24
CA TYR A 156 -19.87 2.47 0.21
C TYR A 156 -21.23 1.97 0.70
N TYR A 157 -21.40 1.75 2.01
CA TYR A 157 -22.66 1.27 2.60
C TYR A 157 -23.64 2.38 2.92
N ARG A 158 -23.19 3.64 3.15
CA ARG A 158 -24.04 4.74 3.62
C ARG A 158 -24.29 5.85 2.61
N GLU A 159 -23.36 6.10 1.67
CA GLU A 159 -23.47 7.23 0.77
C GLU A 159 -24.32 6.91 -0.47
N ASP A 160 -25.23 7.83 -0.81
CA ASP A 160 -26.24 7.60 -1.86
C ASP A 160 -25.63 7.38 -3.24
N HIS A 161 -24.52 8.02 -3.55
CA HIS A 161 -23.88 7.88 -4.86
C HIS A 161 -23.29 6.47 -5.11
N TYR A 162 -23.05 5.67 -4.06
CA TYR A 162 -22.65 4.27 -4.18
C TYR A 162 -23.83 3.29 -4.32
N ALA A 163 -25.08 3.74 -4.40
CA ALA A 163 -26.22 2.86 -4.58
C ALA A 163 -26.07 1.89 -5.77
N PRO A 164 -25.60 2.31 -6.97
CA PRO A 164 -25.37 1.39 -8.08
C PRO A 164 -24.32 0.31 -7.78
N ILE A 165 -23.29 0.63 -6.97
CA ILE A 165 -22.28 -0.35 -6.56
C ILE A 165 -22.89 -1.36 -5.60
N ARG A 166 -23.74 -0.93 -4.65
CA ARG A 166 -24.46 -1.85 -3.75
C ARG A 166 -25.40 -2.78 -4.49
N GLU A 167 -26.12 -2.27 -5.50
CA GLU A 167 -26.97 -3.10 -6.37
C GLU A 167 -26.14 -4.18 -7.09
N ALA A 168 -25.03 -3.81 -7.71
CA ALA A 168 -24.12 -4.76 -8.37
C ALA A 168 -23.49 -5.75 -7.38
N TYR A 169 -23.23 -5.34 -6.14
CA TYR A 169 -22.72 -6.21 -5.08
C TYR A 169 -23.75 -7.25 -4.67
N VAL A 170 -25.02 -6.87 -4.51
CA VAL A 170 -26.14 -7.80 -4.27
C VAL A 170 -26.27 -8.81 -5.40
N ASP A 171 -26.17 -8.37 -6.65
CA ASP A 171 -26.22 -9.26 -7.83
C ASP A 171 -25.06 -10.28 -7.80
N MET A 172 -23.86 -9.86 -7.46
CA MET A 172 -22.69 -10.74 -7.33
C MET A 172 -22.91 -11.77 -6.22
N VAL A 173 -23.32 -11.34 -5.03
CA VAL A 173 -23.58 -12.24 -3.89
C VAL A 173 -24.70 -13.25 -4.22
N ALA A 174 -25.78 -12.81 -4.87
CA ALA A 174 -26.85 -13.70 -5.30
C ALA A 174 -26.34 -14.81 -6.24
N LYS A 175 -25.47 -14.45 -7.20
CA LYS A 175 -24.82 -15.43 -8.10
C LYS A 175 -23.92 -16.38 -7.34
N GLN A 176 -23.12 -15.90 -6.39
CA GLN A 176 -22.25 -16.75 -5.56
C GLN A 176 -23.04 -17.74 -4.73
N LEU A 177 -24.15 -17.31 -4.12
CA LEU A 177 -25.05 -18.20 -3.37
C LEU A 177 -25.66 -19.30 -4.25
N LYS A 178 -25.99 -18.99 -5.48
CA LYS A 178 -26.48 -19.98 -6.47
C LYS A 178 -25.38 -20.96 -6.88
N ASN A 179 -24.19 -20.44 -7.21
CA ASN A 179 -23.02 -21.26 -7.54
C ASN A 179 -22.73 -22.27 -6.41
N ALA A 180 -22.82 -21.81 -5.16
CA ALA A 180 -22.64 -22.64 -3.97
C ALA A 180 -23.86 -23.54 -3.64
N LYS A 181 -24.96 -23.46 -4.40
CA LYS A 181 -26.22 -24.20 -4.18
C LYS A 181 -26.86 -23.92 -2.82
N LEU A 182 -26.66 -22.71 -2.30
CA LEU A 182 -27.25 -22.23 -1.02
C LEU A 182 -28.58 -21.50 -1.25
N ALA A 183 -28.97 -21.24 -2.49
CA ALA A 183 -30.28 -20.72 -2.87
C ALA A 183 -30.90 -21.63 -3.94
N ALA A 184 -32.19 -21.91 -3.80
CA ALA A 184 -32.92 -22.82 -4.68
C ALA A 184 -33.30 -22.18 -6.02
N ASP A 185 -33.51 -20.86 -6.03
CA ASP A 185 -33.91 -20.08 -7.20
C ASP A 185 -33.39 -18.62 -7.08
N ASP A 186 -33.68 -17.82 -8.11
CA ASP A 186 -33.22 -16.42 -8.18
C ASP A 186 -33.87 -15.56 -7.10
N GLU A 187 -35.16 -15.73 -6.81
CA GLU A 187 -35.89 -14.95 -5.80
C GLU A 187 -35.28 -15.17 -4.39
N GLN A 188 -34.95 -16.40 -4.05
CA GLN A 188 -34.30 -16.73 -2.78
C GLN A 188 -32.87 -16.17 -2.74
N ALA A 189 -32.12 -16.26 -3.85
CA ALA A 189 -30.75 -15.75 -3.92
C ALA A 189 -30.70 -14.23 -3.74
N GLU A 190 -31.57 -13.48 -4.42
CA GLU A 190 -31.68 -12.02 -4.30
C GLU A 190 -32.08 -11.61 -2.87
N ALA A 191 -33.08 -12.29 -2.28
CA ALA A 191 -33.51 -12.02 -0.91
C ALA A 191 -32.40 -12.27 0.13
N GLN A 192 -31.62 -13.33 -0.05
CA GLN A 192 -30.46 -13.62 0.82
C GLN A 192 -29.33 -12.60 0.60
N ALA A 193 -29.04 -12.22 -0.64
CA ALA A 193 -28.00 -11.25 -0.94
C ALA A 193 -28.34 -9.85 -0.40
N GLN A 194 -29.59 -9.42 -0.50
CA GLN A 194 -30.04 -8.18 0.11
C GLN A 194 -29.92 -8.22 1.64
N ARG A 195 -30.34 -9.32 2.26
CA ARG A 195 -30.20 -9.53 3.71
C ARG A 195 -28.73 -9.54 4.14
N PHE A 196 -27.83 -10.08 3.34
CA PHE A 196 -26.39 -10.04 3.57
C PHE A 196 -25.87 -8.59 3.54
N LEU A 197 -26.23 -7.78 2.52
CA LEU A 197 -25.89 -6.36 2.46
C LEU A 197 -26.40 -5.59 3.69
N ASP A 198 -27.61 -5.90 4.17
CA ASP A 198 -28.18 -5.28 5.38
C ASP A 198 -27.35 -5.63 6.63
N VAL A 199 -26.80 -6.86 6.70
CA VAL A 199 -25.89 -7.28 7.78
C VAL A 199 -24.58 -6.50 7.73
N GLU A 200 -23.93 -6.42 6.57
CA GLU A 200 -22.69 -5.65 6.43
C GLU A 200 -22.90 -4.16 6.68
N THR A 201 -24.03 -3.59 6.25
CA THR A 201 -24.39 -2.19 6.54
C THR A 201 -24.43 -1.92 8.04
N ARG A 202 -24.94 -2.87 8.85
CA ARG A 202 -24.95 -2.76 10.31
C ARG A 202 -23.57 -2.90 10.93
N ILE A 203 -22.67 -3.67 10.31
CA ILE A 203 -21.26 -3.76 10.72
C ILE A 203 -20.55 -2.45 10.35
N ALA A 204 -20.68 -1.97 9.10
CA ALA A 204 -20.09 -0.75 8.59
C ALA A 204 -20.46 0.50 9.40
N ALA A 205 -21.69 0.54 9.94
CA ALA A 205 -22.14 1.63 10.81
C ALA A 205 -21.32 1.81 12.11
N ASN A 206 -20.46 0.84 12.45
CA ASN A 206 -19.54 0.90 13.60
C ASN A 206 -18.10 1.20 13.20
N HIS A 207 -17.77 1.19 11.90
CA HIS A 207 -16.45 1.52 11.42
C HIS A 207 -16.13 3.00 11.59
N TRP A 208 -14.86 3.30 11.80
CA TRP A 208 -14.32 4.64 11.64
C TRP A 208 -14.08 4.90 10.14
N ASP A 209 -14.16 6.17 9.75
CA ASP A 209 -13.77 6.58 8.41
C ASP A 209 -12.25 6.50 8.19
N ASN A 210 -11.84 6.49 6.93
CA ASN A 210 -10.44 6.31 6.53
C ASN A 210 -9.52 7.49 6.90
N VAL A 211 -10.05 8.66 7.24
CA VAL A 211 -9.26 9.79 7.79
C VAL A 211 -9.01 9.56 9.29
N ALA A 212 -10.02 9.13 10.02
CA ALA A 212 -9.91 8.88 11.45
C ALA A 212 -8.96 7.71 11.78
N THR A 213 -8.94 6.65 10.94
CA THR A 213 -8.05 5.49 11.11
C THR A 213 -6.57 5.81 10.86
N ARG A 214 -6.26 6.94 10.21
CA ARG A 214 -4.88 7.40 10.02
C ARG A 214 -4.23 8.02 11.26
N ASP A 215 -5.01 8.40 12.28
CA ASP A 215 -4.50 9.08 13.47
C ASP A 215 -3.80 8.07 14.41
N SER A 216 -2.46 8.00 14.32
CA SER A 216 -1.65 7.05 15.09
C SER A 216 -1.81 7.18 16.61
N VAL A 217 -2.22 8.36 17.11
CA VAL A 217 -2.48 8.56 18.54
C VAL A 217 -3.85 8.01 18.94
N LYS A 218 -4.89 8.23 18.11
CA LYS A 218 -6.24 7.69 18.37
C LYS A 218 -6.31 6.18 18.22
N THR A 219 -5.55 5.62 17.28
CA THR A 219 -5.52 4.17 17.02
C THR A 219 -4.58 3.40 17.96
N TYR A 220 -3.79 4.09 18.79
CA TYR A 220 -2.95 3.43 19.78
C TYR A 220 -3.68 3.30 21.12
N ASN A 221 -4.39 2.20 21.34
CA ASN A 221 -5.09 1.89 22.56
C ASN A 221 -4.59 0.56 23.14
N PRO A 222 -3.49 0.59 23.94
CA PRO A 222 -2.99 -0.61 24.61
C PRO A 222 -4.03 -1.15 25.58
N THR A 223 -4.42 -2.41 25.39
CA THR A 223 -5.56 -3.01 26.04
C THR A 223 -5.16 -4.35 26.65
N ASP A 224 -5.52 -4.60 27.91
CA ASP A 224 -5.34 -5.92 28.51
C ASP A 224 -6.49 -6.88 28.13
N TYR A 225 -6.26 -8.17 28.38
CA TYR A 225 -7.25 -9.19 28.02
C TYR A 225 -8.61 -9.01 28.70
N ALA A 226 -8.62 -8.57 29.94
CA ALA A 226 -9.89 -8.42 30.69
C ALA A 226 -10.73 -7.31 30.09
N GLU A 227 -10.10 -6.22 29.67
CA GLU A 227 -10.75 -5.11 28.96
C GLU A 227 -11.20 -5.55 27.56
N LEU A 228 -10.33 -6.21 26.79
CA LEU A 228 -10.67 -6.74 25.47
C LEU A 228 -11.85 -7.72 25.52
N SER A 229 -11.82 -8.68 26.46
CA SER A 229 -12.92 -9.63 26.68
C SER A 229 -14.21 -8.92 27.12
N GLY A 230 -14.08 -7.83 27.88
CA GLY A 230 -15.22 -6.98 28.24
C GLY A 230 -15.86 -6.26 27.04
N MET A 231 -15.04 -5.77 26.08
CA MET A 231 -15.53 -5.16 24.84
C MET A 231 -16.29 -6.15 23.96
N LEU A 232 -15.95 -7.46 24.01
CA LEU A 232 -16.47 -8.53 23.15
C LEU A 232 -17.24 -9.62 23.95
N ALA A 233 -17.88 -9.25 25.05
CA ALA A 233 -18.49 -10.21 25.97
C ALA A 233 -19.64 -11.05 25.36
N ASP A 234 -20.47 -10.46 24.49
CA ASP A 234 -21.54 -11.18 23.80
C ASP A 234 -21.04 -11.95 22.55
N TYR A 235 -19.89 -11.54 21.97
CA TYR A 235 -19.18 -12.28 20.93
C TYR A 235 -18.50 -13.52 21.47
N ASP A 236 -18.18 -13.54 22.77
CA ASP A 236 -17.53 -14.62 23.49
C ASP A 236 -16.08 -14.86 23.00
N LEU A 237 -15.23 -13.84 23.25
CA LEU A 237 -13.82 -13.88 22.86
C LEU A 237 -13.06 -15.09 23.40
N ASP A 238 -13.39 -15.55 24.62
CA ASP A 238 -12.77 -16.75 25.20
C ASP A 238 -13.04 -17.98 24.33
N THR A 239 -14.30 -18.22 23.95
CA THR A 239 -14.68 -19.33 23.06
C THR A 239 -13.98 -19.22 21.69
N TRP A 240 -13.85 -18.00 21.13
CA TRP A 240 -13.19 -17.78 19.86
C TRP A 240 -11.68 -18.14 19.93
N ILE A 241 -10.95 -17.65 20.94
CA ILE A 241 -9.53 -17.92 21.13
C ILE A 241 -9.28 -19.40 21.44
N GLU A 242 -10.08 -20.02 22.31
CA GLU A 242 -9.95 -21.44 22.66
C GLU A 242 -10.14 -22.36 21.44
N SER A 243 -11.10 -22.02 20.58
CA SER A 243 -11.35 -22.80 19.38
C SER A 243 -10.27 -22.59 18.32
N TRP A 244 -9.72 -21.38 18.20
CA TRP A 244 -8.56 -21.09 17.36
C TRP A 244 -7.33 -21.88 17.83
N GLN A 245 -7.00 -21.84 19.14
CA GLN A 245 -5.94 -22.65 19.74
C GLN A 245 -6.14 -24.13 19.44
N SER A 246 -7.35 -24.66 19.69
CA SER A 246 -7.64 -26.08 19.47
C SER A 246 -7.49 -26.51 18.01
N ALA A 247 -7.90 -25.65 17.06
CA ALA A 247 -7.73 -25.93 15.63
C ALA A 247 -6.27 -25.86 15.21
N TYR A 248 -5.51 -24.86 15.68
CA TYR A 248 -4.09 -24.71 15.40
C TYR A 248 -3.28 -25.91 15.95
N ASP A 249 -3.54 -26.36 17.17
CA ASP A 249 -2.84 -27.48 17.83
C ASP A 249 -2.94 -28.82 17.07
N GLN A 250 -3.97 -28.95 16.22
CA GLN A 250 -4.17 -30.16 15.39
C GLN A 250 -3.36 -30.11 14.08
N THR A 251 -2.67 -29.02 13.80
CA THR A 251 -1.93 -28.81 12.54
C THR A 251 -0.47 -29.26 12.65
N SER A 252 0.16 -29.52 11.50
CA SER A 252 1.62 -29.73 11.42
C SER A 252 2.40 -28.48 11.83
N ALA A 253 1.85 -27.29 11.62
CA ALA A 253 2.44 -26.02 12.01
C ALA A 253 2.66 -25.94 13.54
N ALA A 254 1.72 -26.39 14.34
CA ALA A 254 1.83 -26.41 15.80
C ALA A 254 2.95 -27.35 16.31
N GLN A 255 3.29 -28.40 15.54
CA GLN A 255 4.39 -29.30 15.89
C GLN A 255 5.76 -28.63 15.73
N VAL A 256 5.88 -27.70 14.79
CA VAL A 256 7.09 -26.91 14.54
C VAL A 256 7.12 -25.68 15.43
N GLN A 257 5.97 -25.00 15.58
CA GLN A 257 5.82 -23.73 16.28
C GLN A 257 4.61 -23.82 17.25
N PRO A 258 4.80 -24.37 18.47
CA PRO A 258 3.74 -24.37 19.48
C PRO A 258 3.47 -22.93 19.97
N LEU A 259 2.20 -22.55 20.07
CA LEU A 259 1.74 -21.22 20.47
C LEU A 259 0.79 -21.31 21.67
N ASP A 260 0.83 -20.31 22.54
CA ASP A 260 -0.15 -20.08 23.61
C ASP A 260 -1.02 -18.86 23.25
N PHE A 261 -2.16 -19.09 22.62
CA PHE A 261 -3.03 -18.01 22.14
C PHE A 261 -3.53 -17.12 23.28
N ARG A 262 -3.85 -17.72 24.43
CA ARG A 262 -4.30 -16.94 25.58
C ARG A 262 -3.21 -15.99 26.08
N GLY A 263 -1.96 -16.45 26.09
CA GLY A 263 -0.79 -15.62 26.42
C GLY A 263 -0.51 -14.55 25.35
N ILE A 264 -0.67 -14.89 24.08
CA ILE A 264 -0.49 -13.99 22.93
C ILE A 264 -1.48 -12.81 22.99
N PHE A 265 -2.76 -13.05 23.34
CA PHE A 265 -3.78 -12.03 23.46
C PHE A 265 -3.80 -11.30 24.81
N ASN A 266 -2.83 -11.55 25.71
CA ASN A 266 -2.84 -10.95 27.05
C ASN A 266 -2.67 -9.42 27.04
N HIS A 267 -1.93 -8.89 26.08
CA HIS A 267 -1.79 -7.46 25.79
C HIS A 267 -1.86 -7.25 24.29
N VAL A 268 -2.69 -6.31 23.86
CA VAL A 268 -2.94 -5.98 22.44
C VAL A 268 -3.02 -4.47 22.27
N VAL A 269 -2.91 -4.01 21.03
CA VAL A 269 -3.29 -2.64 20.64
C VAL A 269 -4.61 -2.70 19.90
N VAL A 270 -5.64 -2.04 20.41
CA VAL A 270 -6.92 -1.90 19.72
C VAL A 270 -6.94 -0.58 18.96
N HIS A 271 -7.12 -0.65 17.64
CA HIS A 271 -7.13 0.56 16.81
C HIS A 271 -8.45 1.34 16.96
N GLU A 272 -9.58 0.67 16.90
CA GLU A 272 -10.90 1.30 16.97
C GLU A 272 -11.74 0.70 18.14
N PRO A 273 -11.55 1.15 19.40
CA PRO A 273 -12.28 0.58 20.55
C PRO A 273 -13.81 0.68 20.43
N SER A 274 -14.31 1.75 19.80
CA SER A 274 -15.76 1.91 19.59
C SER A 274 -16.31 0.93 18.55
N PHE A 275 -15.49 0.51 17.57
CA PHE A 275 -15.87 -0.55 16.65
C PHE A 275 -16.11 -1.87 17.40
N LEU A 276 -15.18 -2.31 18.27
CA LEU A 276 -15.34 -3.55 19.01
C LEU A 276 -16.58 -3.55 19.91
N THR A 277 -16.83 -2.45 20.61
CA THR A 277 -18.04 -2.33 21.43
C THR A 277 -19.32 -2.29 20.59
N GLY A 278 -19.29 -1.64 19.44
CA GLY A 278 -20.38 -1.61 18.47
C GLY A 278 -20.62 -2.98 17.83
N LEU A 279 -19.55 -3.67 17.44
CA LEU A 279 -19.59 -5.06 16.94
C LEU A 279 -20.22 -6.00 17.97
N ASN A 280 -19.85 -5.91 19.24
CA ASN A 280 -20.44 -6.71 20.32
C ASN A 280 -21.94 -6.45 20.47
N ALA A 281 -22.36 -5.19 20.40
CA ALA A 281 -23.78 -4.82 20.44
C ALA A 281 -24.54 -5.34 19.20
N PHE A 282 -23.93 -5.24 18.01
CA PHE A 282 -24.47 -5.83 16.79
C PHE A 282 -24.59 -7.35 16.92
N TRP A 283 -23.53 -8.05 17.34
CA TRP A 283 -23.52 -9.51 17.53
C TRP A 283 -24.65 -9.95 18.47
N LYS A 284 -24.82 -9.26 19.61
CA LYS A 284 -25.90 -9.52 20.54
C LYS A 284 -27.29 -9.41 19.94
N ALA A 285 -27.51 -8.36 19.13
CA ALA A 285 -28.82 -8.02 18.57
C ALA A 285 -29.16 -8.78 17.27
N ALA A 286 -28.18 -9.23 16.51
CA ALA A 286 -28.38 -9.89 15.24
C ALA A 286 -29.03 -11.27 15.40
N ASP A 287 -29.84 -11.68 14.41
CA ASP A 287 -30.35 -13.05 14.34
C ASP A 287 -29.22 -14.01 13.97
N LEU A 288 -29.28 -15.24 14.52
CA LEU A 288 -28.29 -16.28 14.21
C LEU A 288 -28.20 -16.58 12.71
N ASP A 289 -29.33 -16.60 12.02
CA ASP A 289 -29.38 -16.86 10.58
C ASP A 289 -28.74 -15.75 9.74
N ASP A 290 -28.77 -14.48 10.22
CA ASP A 290 -28.07 -13.35 9.62
C ASP A 290 -26.55 -13.53 9.74
N LEU A 291 -26.07 -13.87 10.93
CA LEU A 291 -24.66 -14.10 11.18
C LEU A 291 -24.11 -15.31 10.40
N LYS A 292 -24.90 -16.39 10.32
CA LYS A 292 -24.55 -17.54 9.48
C LYS A 292 -24.50 -17.18 8.00
N LEU A 293 -25.43 -16.36 7.51
CA LEU A 293 -25.44 -15.91 6.13
C LEU A 293 -24.19 -15.08 5.82
N TRP A 294 -23.83 -14.13 6.72
CA TRP A 294 -22.61 -13.36 6.62
C TRP A 294 -21.37 -14.28 6.53
N ALA A 295 -21.24 -15.23 7.44
CA ALA A 295 -20.10 -16.15 7.46
C ALA A 295 -20.01 -17.02 6.18
N ARG A 296 -21.15 -17.56 5.68
CA ARG A 296 -21.17 -18.36 4.44
C ARG A 296 -20.72 -17.56 3.22
N VAL A 297 -21.23 -16.33 3.07
CA VAL A 297 -20.90 -15.49 1.94
C VAL A 297 -19.42 -15.12 1.97
N HIS A 298 -18.87 -14.76 3.14
CA HIS A 298 -17.44 -14.47 3.28
C HIS A 298 -16.55 -15.69 3.04
N VAL A 299 -16.95 -16.89 3.46
CA VAL A 299 -16.24 -18.14 3.10
C VAL A 299 -16.21 -18.32 1.58
N ILE A 300 -17.32 -18.12 0.90
CA ILE A 300 -17.38 -18.27 -0.58
C ILE A 300 -16.50 -17.23 -1.24
N ILE A 301 -16.65 -15.95 -0.91
CA ILE A 301 -15.92 -14.85 -1.56
C ILE A 301 -14.41 -14.97 -1.29
N GLY A 302 -14.02 -15.31 -0.07
CA GLY A 302 -12.62 -15.49 0.32
C GLY A 302 -11.93 -16.68 -0.35
N SER A 303 -12.70 -17.69 -0.80
CA SER A 303 -12.17 -18.91 -1.41
C SER A 303 -12.35 -19.00 -2.92
N THR A 304 -12.74 -17.93 -3.61
CA THR A 304 -13.10 -17.97 -5.05
C THR A 304 -12.00 -18.52 -5.95
N LEU A 305 -10.72 -18.37 -5.60
CA LEU A 305 -9.59 -18.92 -6.37
C LEU A 305 -9.44 -20.43 -6.22
N GLU A 306 -9.94 -21.00 -5.15
CA GLU A 306 -9.91 -22.42 -4.80
C GLU A 306 -11.14 -23.18 -5.32
N LEU A 307 -12.13 -22.45 -5.79
CA LEU A 307 -13.43 -22.94 -6.27
C LEU A 307 -13.47 -23.01 -7.79
N PRO A 308 -14.45 -23.73 -8.38
CA PRO A 308 -14.68 -23.78 -9.82
C PRO A 308 -14.73 -22.40 -10.47
N HIS A 309 -14.36 -22.35 -11.75
CA HIS A 309 -14.16 -21.11 -12.50
C HIS A 309 -15.34 -20.11 -12.43
N GLU A 310 -16.57 -20.58 -12.36
CA GLU A 310 -17.77 -19.73 -12.22
C GLU A 310 -17.76 -18.83 -10.99
N PHE A 311 -17.09 -19.22 -9.90
CA PHE A 311 -16.95 -18.40 -8.70
C PHE A 311 -15.95 -17.26 -8.92
N ASP A 312 -14.81 -17.57 -9.50
CA ASP A 312 -13.77 -16.59 -9.85
C ASP A 312 -14.27 -15.59 -10.90
N GLU A 313 -15.00 -16.06 -11.92
CA GLU A 313 -15.62 -15.21 -12.93
C GLU A 313 -16.68 -14.27 -12.32
N THR A 314 -17.55 -14.78 -11.44
CA THR A 314 -18.55 -13.98 -10.74
C THR A 314 -17.89 -12.89 -9.87
N ASN A 315 -16.81 -13.24 -9.18
CA ASN A 315 -16.04 -12.30 -8.38
C ASN A 315 -15.39 -11.20 -9.24
N PHE A 316 -14.81 -11.58 -10.38
CA PHE A 316 -14.22 -10.65 -11.33
C PHE A 316 -15.24 -9.68 -11.94
N GLU A 317 -16.45 -10.12 -12.26
CA GLU A 317 -17.52 -9.25 -12.80
C GLU A 317 -17.83 -8.08 -11.85
N PHE A 318 -17.71 -8.27 -10.56
CA PHE A 318 -17.91 -7.20 -9.59
C PHE A 318 -16.60 -6.44 -9.27
N TYR A 319 -15.59 -7.10 -8.67
CA TYR A 319 -14.38 -6.42 -8.18
C TYR A 319 -13.47 -5.93 -9.32
N GLY A 320 -13.39 -6.69 -10.40
CA GLY A 320 -12.60 -6.31 -11.57
C GLY A 320 -13.33 -5.33 -12.49
N LYS A 321 -14.55 -5.68 -12.94
CA LYS A 321 -15.27 -4.85 -13.91
C LYS A 321 -15.98 -3.67 -13.27
N THR A 322 -16.84 -3.91 -12.28
CA THR A 322 -17.69 -2.85 -11.72
C THR A 322 -16.87 -1.86 -10.89
N LEU A 323 -16.03 -2.33 -9.99
CA LEU A 323 -15.25 -1.44 -9.11
C LEU A 323 -14.01 -0.84 -9.79
N SER A 324 -13.32 -1.59 -10.65
CA SER A 324 -12.03 -1.15 -11.20
C SER A 324 -12.02 -0.91 -12.70
N GLY A 325 -13.17 -1.11 -13.39
CA GLY A 325 -13.34 -0.85 -14.81
C GLY A 325 -12.59 -1.81 -15.75
N GLN A 326 -11.99 -2.90 -15.25
CA GLN A 326 -11.36 -3.91 -16.11
C GLN A 326 -12.43 -4.56 -16.99
N LYS A 327 -12.10 -4.80 -18.26
CA LYS A 327 -13.02 -5.43 -19.21
C LYS A 327 -12.82 -6.93 -19.30
N GLN A 328 -11.63 -7.41 -19.00
CA GLN A 328 -11.22 -8.80 -19.05
C GLN A 328 -10.35 -9.14 -17.85
N GLN A 329 -10.49 -10.35 -17.31
CA GLN A 329 -9.63 -10.84 -16.26
C GLN A 329 -8.19 -11.02 -16.77
N ARG A 330 -7.21 -10.74 -15.92
CA ARG A 330 -5.78 -10.98 -16.22
C ARG A 330 -5.55 -12.48 -16.48
N VAL A 331 -4.68 -12.76 -17.44
CA VAL A 331 -4.30 -14.14 -17.76
C VAL A 331 -3.80 -14.89 -16.52
N ARG A 332 -4.11 -16.17 -16.43
CA ARG A 332 -3.94 -16.96 -15.20
C ARG A 332 -2.51 -16.97 -14.68
N TRP A 333 -1.52 -17.09 -15.56
CA TRP A 333 -0.13 -17.10 -15.13
C TRP A 333 0.29 -15.79 -14.41
N LYS A 334 -0.18 -14.61 -14.85
CA LYS A 334 0.09 -13.33 -14.17
C LYS A 334 -0.52 -13.30 -12.76
N ARG A 335 -1.71 -13.87 -12.64
CA ARG A 335 -2.38 -14.03 -11.34
C ARG A 335 -1.65 -15.03 -10.45
N GLY A 336 -1.09 -16.09 -11.04
CA GLY A 336 -0.23 -17.05 -10.34
C GLY A 336 1.05 -16.43 -9.81
N VAL A 337 1.70 -15.56 -10.58
CA VAL A 337 2.86 -14.79 -10.10
C VAL A 337 2.47 -13.88 -8.92
N SER A 338 1.32 -13.19 -9.03
CA SER A 338 0.84 -12.34 -7.92
C SER A 338 0.56 -13.16 -6.65
N LEU A 339 -0.03 -14.35 -6.80
CA LEU A 339 -0.28 -15.28 -5.70
C LEU A 339 1.03 -15.73 -5.02
N VAL A 340 2.01 -16.14 -5.80
CA VAL A 340 3.35 -16.56 -5.27
C VAL A 340 4.00 -15.41 -4.52
N ASN A 341 3.97 -14.19 -5.07
CA ASN A 341 4.51 -13.02 -4.40
C ASN A 341 3.83 -12.74 -3.05
N GLY A 342 2.54 -12.98 -2.94
CA GLY A 342 1.80 -12.79 -1.68
C GLY A 342 2.07 -13.88 -0.63
N VAL A 343 2.35 -15.11 -1.05
CA VAL A 343 2.46 -16.27 -0.14
C VAL A 343 3.92 -16.58 0.23
N CYS A 344 4.81 -16.65 -0.76
CA CYS A 344 6.20 -17.07 -0.58
C CYS A 344 7.17 -16.26 -1.47
N GLY A 345 6.94 -14.96 -1.57
CA GLY A 345 7.65 -14.08 -2.49
C GLY A 345 9.16 -13.99 -2.27
N GLU A 346 9.67 -14.16 -1.05
CA GLU A 346 11.12 -14.16 -0.80
C GLU A 346 11.79 -15.45 -1.29
N ASP A 347 11.06 -16.58 -1.39
CA ASP A 347 11.59 -17.83 -1.94
C ASP A 347 12.02 -17.63 -3.41
N VAL A 348 11.16 -17.07 -4.23
CA VAL A 348 11.47 -16.71 -5.63
C VAL A 348 12.31 -15.43 -5.72
N GLY A 349 12.15 -14.50 -4.79
CA GLY A 349 12.89 -13.22 -4.74
C GLY A 349 14.39 -13.41 -4.59
N ARG A 350 14.84 -14.45 -3.88
CA ARG A 350 16.27 -14.80 -3.77
C ARG A 350 16.91 -15.10 -5.13
N GLU A 351 16.20 -15.77 -6.02
CA GLU A 351 16.67 -16.05 -7.37
C GLU A 351 16.52 -14.81 -8.28
N TYR A 352 15.45 -14.06 -8.11
CA TYR A 352 15.22 -12.80 -8.85
C TYR A 352 16.41 -11.84 -8.70
N VAL A 353 16.87 -11.56 -7.49
CA VAL A 353 17.98 -10.61 -7.29
C VAL A 353 19.31 -11.11 -7.87
N LYS A 354 19.57 -12.41 -7.84
CA LYS A 354 20.77 -12.99 -8.47
C LYS A 354 20.80 -12.76 -9.98
N ARG A 355 19.63 -12.83 -10.64
CA ARG A 355 19.53 -12.70 -12.10
C ARG A 355 19.43 -11.25 -12.55
N HIS A 356 18.78 -10.37 -11.75
CA HIS A 356 18.28 -9.07 -12.23
C HIS A 356 18.79 -7.84 -11.46
N PHE A 357 19.49 -8.00 -10.32
CA PHE A 357 19.97 -6.86 -9.54
C PHE A 357 21.49 -6.86 -9.33
N PRO A 358 22.25 -6.05 -10.10
CA PRO A 358 23.72 -6.02 -10.00
C PRO A 358 24.18 -5.20 -8.78
N GLU A 359 25.25 -5.62 -8.15
CA GLU A 359 25.87 -4.97 -6.97
C GLU A 359 26.25 -3.49 -7.24
N SER A 360 26.61 -3.14 -8.48
CA SER A 360 26.91 -1.74 -8.85
C SER A 360 25.73 -0.80 -8.69
N SER A 361 24.50 -1.28 -8.90
CA SER A 361 23.29 -0.50 -8.67
C SER A 361 23.09 -0.21 -7.20
N LYS A 362 23.34 -1.20 -6.31
CA LYS A 362 23.25 -1.02 -4.86
C LYS A 362 24.22 0.06 -4.37
N GLN A 363 25.49 0.00 -4.77
CA GLN A 363 26.51 0.98 -4.39
C GLN A 363 26.14 2.41 -4.84
N ARG A 364 25.59 2.57 -6.05
CA ARG A 364 25.16 3.87 -6.54
C ARG A 364 23.97 4.41 -5.74
N MET A 365 23.05 3.55 -5.37
CA MET A 365 21.91 3.91 -4.52
C MET A 365 22.34 4.32 -3.12
N GLU A 366 23.30 3.64 -2.52
CA GLU A 366 23.87 4.01 -1.21
C GLU A 366 24.43 5.45 -1.22
N GLN A 367 25.08 5.87 -2.32
CA GLN A 367 25.55 7.24 -2.48
C GLN A 367 24.38 8.24 -2.57
N LEU A 368 23.31 7.92 -3.35
CA LEU A 368 22.14 8.80 -3.45
C LEU A 368 21.48 8.98 -2.07
N VAL A 369 21.23 7.87 -1.36
CA VAL A 369 20.62 7.89 -0.01
C VAL A 369 21.47 8.74 0.94
N GLY A 370 22.79 8.59 0.92
CA GLY A 370 23.69 9.40 1.74
C GLY A 370 23.53 10.90 1.48
N ASN A 371 23.45 11.32 0.22
CA ASN A 371 23.26 12.71 -0.18
C ASN A 371 21.88 13.25 0.25
N LEU A 372 20.82 12.42 0.20
CA LEU A 372 19.50 12.83 0.63
C LEU A 372 19.43 12.99 2.16
N ILE A 373 20.05 12.11 2.93
CA ILE A 373 20.15 12.25 4.38
C ILE A 373 20.91 13.53 4.74
N ASP A 374 22.02 13.83 4.07
CA ASP A 374 22.77 15.08 4.26
C ASP A 374 21.91 16.32 3.90
N ALA A 375 21.12 16.26 2.84
CA ALA A 375 20.22 17.33 2.43
C ALA A 375 19.09 17.55 3.46
N TYR A 376 18.51 16.48 4.02
CA TYR A 376 17.56 16.57 5.14
C TYR A 376 18.18 17.21 6.37
N ARG A 377 19.40 16.79 6.74
CA ARG A 377 20.12 17.36 7.88
C ARG A 377 20.28 18.86 7.74
N VAL A 378 20.68 19.33 6.57
CA VAL A 378 20.81 20.76 6.27
C VAL A 378 19.46 21.47 6.29
N SER A 379 18.42 20.85 5.72
CA SER A 379 17.08 21.41 5.66
C SER A 379 16.49 21.62 7.05
N ILE A 380 16.54 20.59 7.91
CA ILE A 380 16.07 20.66 9.31
C ILE A 380 16.88 21.73 10.08
N SER A 381 18.21 21.74 9.95
CA SER A 381 19.07 22.71 10.65
C SER A 381 18.74 24.15 10.29
N ASN A 382 18.37 24.41 9.03
CA ASN A 382 18.06 25.75 8.51
C ASN A 382 16.57 26.08 8.51
N SER A 383 15.70 25.21 9.03
CA SER A 383 14.26 25.47 9.08
C SER A 383 13.95 26.76 9.84
N ALA A 384 13.15 27.63 9.22
CA ALA A 384 12.78 28.92 9.81
C ALA A 384 11.59 28.84 10.79
N TRP A 385 10.82 27.74 10.72
CA TRP A 385 9.60 27.57 11.51
C TRP A 385 9.77 26.62 12.70
N LEU A 386 10.88 25.85 12.77
CA LEU A 386 11.21 24.97 13.88
C LEU A 386 12.05 25.72 14.94
N GLY A 387 11.69 25.53 16.21
CA GLY A 387 12.52 25.89 17.36
C GLY A 387 13.74 24.97 17.51
N GLU A 388 14.75 25.43 18.23
CA GLU A 388 16.02 24.70 18.38
C GLU A 388 15.84 23.33 19.05
N GLU A 389 14.93 23.20 20.03
CA GLU A 389 14.65 21.93 20.71
C GLU A 389 14.13 20.88 19.75
N THR A 390 13.11 21.22 18.94
CA THR A 390 12.54 20.31 17.95
C THR A 390 13.53 19.97 16.85
N LYS A 391 14.36 20.94 16.40
CA LYS A 391 15.44 20.67 15.43
C LYS A 391 16.41 19.60 15.92
N GLN A 392 16.84 19.66 17.18
CA GLN A 392 17.78 18.70 17.74
C GLN A 392 17.17 17.29 17.77
N LYS A 393 15.91 17.16 18.17
CA LYS A 393 15.18 15.88 18.19
C LYS A 393 14.96 15.33 16.77
N ALA A 394 14.62 16.20 15.80
CA ALA A 394 14.47 15.81 14.40
C ALA A 394 15.81 15.33 13.81
N LEU A 395 16.91 16.01 14.11
CA LEU A 395 18.26 15.59 13.69
C LEU A 395 18.69 14.29 14.35
N GLU A 396 18.35 14.07 15.63
CA GLU A 396 18.57 12.80 16.31
C GLU A 396 17.80 11.68 15.60
N LYS A 397 16.51 11.88 15.33
CA LYS A 397 15.69 10.92 14.59
C LYS A 397 16.29 10.59 13.21
N LEU A 398 16.64 11.61 12.43
CA LEU A 398 17.29 11.44 11.13
C LEU A 398 18.60 10.63 11.22
N SER A 399 19.38 10.81 12.30
CA SER A 399 20.64 10.06 12.49
C SER A 399 20.44 8.58 12.77
N LYS A 400 19.23 8.16 13.12
CA LYS A 400 18.85 6.77 13.43
C LYS A 400 18.13 6.07 12.29
N PHE A 401 17.89 6.75 11.15
CA PHE A 401 17.33 6.10 9.96
C PHE A 401 18.23 4.97 9.46
N VAL A 402 17.63 3.83 9.18
CA VAL A 402 18.34 2.67 8.60
C VAL A 402 17.85 2.44 7.18
N PRO A 403 18.67 2.75 6.16
CA PRO A 403 18.31 2.46 4.77
C PRO A 403 18.53 0.99 4.43
N LYS A 404 17.56 0.39 3.75
CA LYS A 404 17.62 -0.97 3.21
C LYS A 404 17.45 -0.92 1.70
N ILE A 405 18.43 -1.41 0.94
CA ILE A 405 18.51 -1.25 -0.51
C ILE A 405 18.62 -2.60 -1.19
N GLY A 406 17.71 -2.83 -2.15
CA GLY A 406 17.70 -3.96 -3.06
C GLY A 406 17.03 -5.19 -2.49
N TYR A 407 17.61 -5.81 -1.48
CA TYR A 407 17.12 -7.06 -0.90
C TYR A 407 17.62 -7.29 0.53
N THR A 408 16.93 -8.21 1.25
CA THR A 408 17.29 -8.58 2.62
C THR A 408 18.55 -9.43 2.67
N ASN A 409 19.33 -9.28 3.75
CA ASN A 409 20.41 -10.21 4.09
C ASN A 409 19.91 -11.44 4.88
N HIS A 410 18.72 -11.35 5.48
CA HIS A 410 18.08 -12.40 6.29
C HIS A 410 16.78 -12.86 5.60
N TRP A 411 16.94 -13.81 4.67
CA TRP A 411 15.83 -14.38 3.94
C TRP A 411 14.91 -15.19 4.85
N ARG A 412 13.61 -15.06 4.67
CA ARG A 412 12.60 -15.84 5.38
C ARG A 412 12.79 -17.35 5.13
N ASP A 413 12.68 -18.14 6.19
CA ASP A 413 12.77 -19.59 6.13
C ASP A 413 11.40 -20.22 5.83
N TYR A 414 11.22 -20.73 4.62
CA TYR A 414 10.01 -21.42 4.19
C TYR A 414 10.08 -22.95 4.39
N SER A 415 11.04 -23.49 5.14
CA SER A 415 11.16 -24.95 5.37
C SER A 415 9.93 -25.54 6.03
N ALA A 416 9.23 -24.79 6.89
CA ALA A 416 7.99 -25.20 7.55
C ALA A 416 6.73 -25.01 6.69
N LEU A 417 6.81 -24.36 5.54
CA LEU A 417 5.71 -24.20 4.60
C LEU A 417 5.45 -25.54 3.87
N ASP A 418 4.34 -26.21 4.15
CA ASP A 418 3.99 -27.53 3.61
C ASP A 418 3.28 -27.45 2.25
N VAL A 419 3.74 -26.58 1.36
CA VAL A 419 3.29 -26.53 -0.04
C VAL A 419 4.01 -27.64 -0.82
N ARG A 420 3.23 -28.42 -1.60
CA ARG A 420 3.72 -29.62 -2.31
C ARG A 420 3.22 -29.65 -3.75
N GLU A 421 4.03 -30.09 -4.65
CA GLU A 421 3.75 -30.18 -6.11
C GLU A 421 2.53 -31.07 -6.42
N ASN A 422 2.36 -32.16 -5.67
CA ASN A 422 1.27 -33.11 -5.89
C ASN A 422 0.05 -32.88 -4.99
N ALA A 423 0.00 -31.80 -4.26
CA ALA A 423 -1.17 -31.36 -3.50
C ALA A 423 -2.11 -30.52 -4.38
N GLY A 424 -3.41 -30.55 -4.07
CA GLY A 424 -4.39 -29.66 -4.72
C GLY A 424 -4.16 -28.20 -4.30
N PHE A 425 -4.62 -27.28 -5.15
CA PHE A 425 -4.44 -25.83 -4.89
C PHE A 425 -5.02 -25.41 -3.54
N ALA A 426 -6.26 -25.81 -3.20
CA ALA A 426 -6.88 -25.52 -1.91
C ALA A 426 -6.08 -26.09 -0.71
N GLU A 427 -5.44 -27.27 -0.86
CA GLU A 427 -4.59 -27.82 0.18
C GLU A 427 -3.32 -26.99 0.37
N ASN A 428 -2.68 -26.55 -0.72
CA ASN A 428 -1.53 -25.66 -0.70
C ASN A 428 -1.85 -24.29 -0.08
N MET A 429 -3.02 -23.71 -0.39
CA MET A 429 -3.46 -22.44 0.21
C MET A 429 -3.74 -22.58 1.71
N ARG A 430 -4.36 -23.67 2.14
CA ARG A 430 -4.53 -23.96 3.57
C ARG A 430 -3.19 -24.08 4.28
N ALA A 431 -2.21 -24.77 3.69
CA ALA A 431 -0.85 -24.88 4.24
C ALA A 431 -0.15 -23.52 4.33
N ALA A 432 -0.36 -22.66 3.32
CA ALA A 432 0.17 -21.29 3.29
C ALA A 432 -0.43 -20.42 4.42
N ASN A 433 -1.74 -20.43 4.60
CA ASN A 433 -2.42 -19.69 5.67
C ASN A 433 -1.98 -20.16 7.07
N LEU A 434 -1.86 -21.48 7.28
CA LEU A 434 -1.39 -22.05 8.53
C LEU A 434 0.06 -21.65 8.84
N TYR A 435 0.93 -21.67 7.81
CA TYR A 435 2.32 -21.23 7.95
C TYR A 435 2.39 -19.75 8.31
N GLU A 436 1.64 -18.90 7.61
CA GLU A 436 1.62 -17.45 7.87
C GLU A 436 1.11 -17.15 9.28
N THR A 437 -0.02 -17.73 9.68
CA THR A 437 -0.56 -17.62 11.04
C THR A 437 0.47 -17.98 12.09
N GLY A 438 1.11 -19.15 11.95
CA GLY A 438 2.15 -19.60 12.87
C GLY A 438 3.36 -18.66 12.90
N TYR A 439 3.81 -18.20 11.75
CA TYR A 439 4.93 -17.28 11.61
C TYR A 439 4.67 -15.93 12.29
N GLN A 440 3.53 -15.31 12.02
CA GLN A 440 3.19 -14.00 12.59
C GLN A 440 2.95 -14.07 14.09
N LEU A 441 2.10 -14.98 14.55
CA LEU A 441 1.79 -15.11 15.98
C LEU A 441 3.01 -15.51 16.83
N ALA A 442 3.95 -16.23 16.25
CA ALA A 442 5.19 -16.61 16.93
C ALA A 442 6.12 -15.41 17.23
N LYS A 443 5.92 -14.25 16.59
CA LYS A 443 6.67 -13.02 16.88
C LYS A 443 6.18 -12.32 18.13
N VAL A 444 4.91 -12.51 18.52
CA VAL A 444 4.29 -11.78 19.65
C VAL A 444 5.09 -11.98 20.94
N GLY A 445 5.39 -10.86 21.61
CA GLY A 445 6.21 -10.84 22.82
C GLY A 445 7.72 -11.03 22.58
N LYS A 446 8.16 -11.20 21.33
CA LYS A 446 9.57 -11.27 20.97
C LYS A 446 10.06 -9.93 20.43
N SER A 447 11.39 -9.78 20.42
CA SER A 447 12.03 -8.61 19.83
C SER A 447 11.69 -8.47 18.37
N VAL A 448 11.43 -7.23 17.93
CA VAL A 448 11.26 -6.87 16.52
C VAL A 448 12.58 -7.16 15.77
N ASP A 449 12.49 -7.88 14.67
CA ASP A 449 13.62 -8.08 13.77
C ASP A 449 13.70 -6.89 12.79
N LYS A 450 14.61 -5.97 13.06
CA LYS A 450 14.79 -4.78 12.20
C LYS A 450 15.36 -5.12 10.82
N ASP A 451 15.83 -6.35 10.58
CA ASP A 451 16.30 -6.82 9.26
C ASP A 451 15.19 -7.47 8.42
N GLU A 452 14.02 -7.73 9.00
CA GLU A 452 12.84 -8.21 8.27
C GLU A 452 12.35 -7.16 7.25
N TRP A 453 11.97 -7.60 6.07
CA TRP A 453 11.38 -6.79 5.01
C TRP A 453 9.89 -7.05 4.89
N LEU A 454 9.10 -5.97 4.72
CA LEU A 454 7.64 -6.06 4.52
C LEU A 454 7.26 -6.14 3.03
N MET A 455 8.24 -5.95 2.13
CA MET A 455 8.06 -6.09 0.68
C MET A 455 9.12 -7.01 0.11
N ASN A 456 8.73 -7.78 -0.91
CA ASN A 456 9.67 -8.63 -1.64
C ASN A 456 10.62 -7.82 -2.52
N PRO A 457 11.84 -8.31 -2.84
CA PRO A 457 12.77 -7.62 -3.73
C PRO A 457 12.23 -7.31 -5.12
N GLN A 458 11.29 -8.11 -5.62
CA GLN A 458 10.63 -7.95 -6.91
C GLN A 458 9.40 -7.02 -6.87
N THR A 459 9.11 -6.39 -5.73
CA THR A 459 8.04 -5.40 -5.60
C THR A 459 8.49 -4.04 -6.13
N VAL A 460 7.71 -3.44 -7.04
CA VAL A 460 7.97 -2.08 -7.56
C VAL A 460 7.30 -1.08 -6.64
N ASN A 461 7.94 -0.80 -5.54
CA ASN A 461 7.51 0.17 -4.53
C ASN A 461 8.68 0.49 -3.58
N ALA A 462 8.42 1.35 -2.57
CA ALA A 462 9.27 1.66 -1.44
C ALA A 462 8.41 1.87 -0.20
N TYR A 463 8.99 1.94 1.00
CA TYR A 463 8.23 2.26 2.21
C TYR A 463 9.13 2.76 3.34
N TYR A 464 8.51 3.54 4.24
CA TYR A 464 9.03 3.85 5.56
C TYR A 464 8.24 3.08 6.63
N GLU A 465 8.95 2.49 7.61
CA GLU A 465 8.33 1.82 8.76
C GLU A 465 8.66 2.60 10.05
N PRO A 466 7.68 3.30 10.66
CA PRO A 466 7.92 4.21 11.76
C PRO A 466 8.40 3.54 13.04
N THR A 467 7.89 2.34 13.40
CA THR A 467 8.31 1.65 14.63
C THR A 467 9.74 1.10 14.54
N MET A 468 10.24 0.85 13.34
CA MET A 468 11.62 0.44 13.09
C MET A 468 12.55 1.61 12.75
N ASN A 469 12.00 2.74 12.33
CA ASN A 469 12.70 3.89 11.75
C ASN A 469 13.59 3.49 10.56
N VAL A 470 13.02 2.70 9.64
CA VAL A 470 13.70 2.18 8.44
C VAL A 470 13.05 2.68 7.16
N ILE A 471 13.86 2.89 6.12
CA ILE A 471 13.43 3.17 4.75
C ILE A 471 13.89 2.03 3.84
N VAL A 472 12.99 1.54 2.98
CA VAL A 472 13.23 0.31 2.21
C VAL A 472 12.96 0.52 0.73
N PHE A 473 13.94 0.12 -0.11
CA PHE A 473 13.89 0.25 -1.58
C PHE A 473 14.15 -1.11 -2.22
N PRO A 474 13.09 -1.88 -2.56
CA PRO A 474 13.24 -3.17 -3.24
C PRO A 474 13.94 -3.06 -4.60
N ALA A 475 14.62 -4.13 -5.03
CA ALA A 475 15.42 -4.15 -6.25
C ALA A 475 14.63 -3.76 -7.51
N ALA A 476 13.35 -4.13 -7.58
CA ALA A 476 12.54 -3.95 -8.78
C ALA A 476 12.24 -2.48 -9.13
N ILE A 477 12.18 -1.56 -8.14
CA ILE A 477 11.98 -0.13 -8.43
C ILE A 477 13.26 0.55 -8.90
N LEU A 478 14.44 -0.07 -8.66
CA LEU A 478 15.76 0.50 -8.94
C LEU A 478 16.16 0.31 -10.41
N GLN A 479 15.26 0.67 -11.33
CA GLN A 479 15.38 0.57 -12.79
C GLN A 479 14.76 1.80 -13.49
N PRO A 480 15.11 2.07 -14.78
CA PRO A 480 14.48 3.16 -15.52
C PRO A 480 12.93 3.02 -15.60
N PRO A 481 12.17 4.11 -15.45
CA PRO A 481 12.59 5.51 -15.42
C PRO A 481 12.96 6.04 -14.01
N PHE A 482 12.88 5.25 -12.94
CA PHE A 482 13.18 5.69 -11.58
C PHE A 482 14.67 5.86 -11.35
N PHE A 483 15.47 4.87 -11.76
CA PHE A 483 16.91 4.82 -11.60
C PHE A 483 17.60 4.25 -12.84
N ASP A 484 18.53 5.00 -13.42
CA ASP A 484 19.42 4.55 -14.49
C ASP A 484 20.88 4.81 -14.08
N PRO A 485 21.68 3.78 -13.79
CA PRO A 485 23.09 3.96 -13.41
C PRO A 485 23.95 4.60 -14.51
N ASN A 486 23.45 4.65 -15.76
CA ASN A 486 24.13 5.24 -16.91
C ASN A 486 23.63 6.65 -17.26
N ALA A 487 22.58 7.13 -16.61
CA ALA A 487 22.06 8.49 -16.80
C ALA A 487 22.85 9.52 -15.98
N GLU A 488 22.75 10.77 -16.41
CA GLU A 488 23.24 11.90 -15.61
C GLU A 488 22.35 12.10 -14.37
N ASP A 489 22.97 12.60 -13.30
CA ASP A 489 22.36 12.61 -11.96
C ASP A 489 21.05 13.40 -11.85
N ALA A 490 20.82 14.43 -12.67
CA ALA A 490 19.54 15.15 -12.67
C ALA A 490 18.35 14.22 -12.81
N ALA A 491 18.44 13.22 -13.71
CA ALA A 491 17.36 12.25 -13.92
C ALA A 491 17.19 11.32 -12.70
N ASN A 492 18.29 10.84 -12.12
CA ASN A 492 18.24 9.94 -10.96
C ASN A 492 17.73 10.67 -9.71
N TYR A 493 18.14 11.91 -9.46
CA TYR A 493 17.62 12.69 -8.33
C TYR A 493 16.17 13.13 -8.56
N GLY A 494 15.76 13.42 -9.80
CA GLY A 494 14.35 13.70 -10.13
C GLY A 494 13.45 12.47 -10.08
N GLY A 495 13.99 11.29 -10.39
CA GLY A 495 13.31 10.00 -10.31
C GLY A 495 13.39 9.38 -8.91
N ILE A 496 14.29 8.39 -8.75
CA ILE A 496 14.41 7.65 -7.48
C ILE A 496 14.83 8.54 -6.31
N GLY A 497 15.58 9.63 -6.54
CA GLY A 497 15.94 10.56 -5.49
C GLY A 497 14.74 11.24 -4.86
N ALA A 498 13.75 11.64 -5.66
CA ALA A 498 12.49 12.18 -5.13
C ALA A 498 11.72 11.12 -4.32
N VAL A 499 11.72 9.84 -4.75
CA VAL A 499 11.12 8.72 -3.99
C VAL A 499 11.86 8.48 -2.68
N ILE A 500 13.20 8.47 -2.67
CA ILE A 500 13.99 8.30 -1.44
C ILE A 500 13.70 9.45 -0.47
N GLY A 501 13.67 10.68 -0.98
CA GLY A 501 13.33 11.85 -0.18
C GLY A 501 11.91 11.79 0.37
N HIS A 502 10.97 11.24 -0.39
CA HIS A 502 9.60 10.96 0.04
C HIS A 502 9.55 9.98 1.22
N GLU A 503 10.25 8.83 1.12
CA GLU A 503 10.28 7.83 2.21
C GLU A 503 10.93 8.37 3.48
N ILE A 504 12.01 9.16 3.36
CA ILE A 504 12.58 9.85 4.52
C ILE A 504 11.58 10.88 5.07
N GLY A 505 10.81 11.54 4.18
CA GLY A 505 9.77 12.50 4.49
C GLY A 505 8.65 11.93 5.35
N HIS A 506 8.30 10.65 5.15
CA HIS A 506 7.36 9.95 6.00
C HIS A 506 7.78 9.86 7.47
N GLY A 507 9.07 9.94 7.77
CA GLY A 507 9.52 10.08 9.16
C GLY A 507 9.14 11.42 9.81
N PHE A 508 8.71 12.41 9.02
CA PHE A 508 8.42 13.78 9.43
C PHE A 508 7.09 14.31 8.86
N ASP A 509 6.21 13.43 8.37
CA ASP A 509 4.85 13.76 7.94
C ASP A 509 3.88 13.83 9.13
N ASP A 510 2.56 13.88 8.86
CA ASP A 510 1.52 13.97 9.88
C ASP A 510 1.45 12.77 10.82
N GLN A 511 1.89 11.59 10.37
CA GLN A 511 1.93 10.36 11.16
C GLN A 511 3.33 10.08 11.71
N GLY A 512 4.35 10.06 10.84
CA GLY A 512 5.71 9.75 11.25
C GLY A 512 6.28 10.76 12.25
N ALA A 513 5.85 12.02 12.20
CA ALA A 513 6.20 13.02 13.19
C ALA A 513 5.75 12.69 14.62
N GLN A 514 4.80 11.75 14.79
CA GLN A 514 4.36 11.26 16.10
C GLN A 514 5.36 10.25 16.73
N TYR A 515 6.29 9.72 15.95
CA TYR A 515 7.28 8.72 16.38
C TYR A 515 8.65 9.37 16.57
N ASP A 516 9.33 9.03 17.65
CA ASP A 516 10.72 9.48 17.89
C ASP A 516 11.75 8.66 17.07
N GLY A 517 13.03 8.95 17.24
CA GLY A 517 14.11 8.27 16.51
C GLY A 517 14.31 6.79 16.86
N ASP A 518 13.76 6.33 17.97
CA ASP A 518 13.79 4.92 18.38
C ASP A 518 12.56 4.14 17.90
N GLY A 519 11.62 4.82 17.23
CA GLY A 519 10.38 4.26 16.69
C GLY A 519 9.22 4.26 17.69
N LYS A 520 9.37 4.97 18.79
CA LYS A 520 8.35 5.05 19.83
C LYS A 520 7.35 6.17 19.52
N LEU A 521 6.06 5.86 19.62
CA LEU A 521 4.99 6.87 19.61
C LEU A 521 5.14 7.76 20.82
N ASN A 522 5.58 8.98 20.60
CA ASN A 522 5.98 9.92 21.64
C ASN A 522 5.87 11.35 21.13
N ASP A 523 5.16 12.22 21.83
CA ASP A 523 5.09 13.64 21.51
C ASP A 523 6.42 14.32 21.89
N TRP A 524 7.28 14.56 20.90
CA TRP A 524 8.60 15.16 21.06
C TRP A 524 8.68 16.61 20.55
N TRP A 525 7.57 17.15 20.07
CA TRP A 525 7.46 18.50 19.56
C TRP A 525 7.24 19.50 20.68
N THR A 526 7.64 20.77 20.45
CA THR A 526 7.11 21.86 21.25
C THR A 526 5.70 22.22 20.77
N GLU A 527 4.86 22.74 21.65
CA GLU A 527 3.50 23.18 21.30
C GLU A 527 3.49 24.22 20.16
N GLU A 528 4.49 25.12 20.14
CA GLU A 528 4.62 26.14 19.11
C GLU A 528 4.97 25.52 17.75
N ASP A 529 5.93 24.60 17.71
CA ASP A 529 6.36 23.95 16.48
C ASP A 529 5.26 23.04 15.92
N LYS A 530 4.52 22.36 16.79
CA LYS A 530 3.36 21.56 16.41
C LYS A 530 2.27 22.41 15.77
N ALA A 531 1.93 23.55 16.39
CA ALA A 531 0.96 24.48 15.83
C ALA A 531 1.41 25.08 14.48
N ASN A 532 2.72 25.35 14.31
CA ASN A 532 3.28 25.80 13.03
C ASN A 532 3.17 24.71 11.96
N PHE A 533 3.47 23.45 12.31
CA PHE A 533 3.34 22.32 11.41
C PHE A 533 1.88 22.12 10.97
N GLU A 534 0.93 22.15 11.91
CA GLU A 534 -0.50 22.05 11.64
C GLU A 534 -1.00 23.15 10.69
N GLN A 535 -0.48 24.38 10.83
CA GLN A 535 -0.83 25.46 9.89
C GLN A 535 -0.30 25.22 8.48
N LEU A 536 0.92 24.68 8.35
CA LEU A 536 1.51 24.36 7.04
C LEU A 536 0.79 23.19 6.38
N THR A 537 0.48 22.14 7.15
CA THR A 537 -0.26 20.98 6.66
C THR A 537 -1.69 21.35 6.25
N GLN A 538 -2.37 22.20 7.02
CA GLN A 538 -3.71 22.67 6.66
C GLN A 538 -3.73 23.44 5.33
N LYS A 539 -2.71 24.29 5.07
CA LYS A 539 -2.61 24.96 3.76
C LYS A 539 -2.45 23.94 2.61
N LEU A 540 -1.70 22.87 2.83
CA LEU A 540 -1.52 21.82 1.82
C LEU A 540 -2.81 21.02 1.63
N ILE A 541 -3.53 20.67 2.70
CA ILE A 541 -4.85 20.05 2.66
C ILE A 541 -5.82 20.91 1.81
N ASP A 542 -5.88 22.24 2.08
CA ASP A 542 -6.76 23.14 1.37
C ASP A 542 -6.41 23.23 -0.12
N GLN A 543 -5.13 23.21 -0.48
CA GLN A 543 -4.70 23.15 -1.89
C GLN A 543 -5.19 21.88 -2.58
N TYR A 544 -5.07 20.72 -1.92
CA TYR A 544 -5.44 19.44 -2.51
C TYR A 544 -6.96 19.24 -2.54
N ASN A 545 -7.70 19.71 -1.56
CA ASN A 545 -9.17 19.72 -1.59
C ASN A 545 -9.74 20.52 -2.79
N ALA A 546 -8.98 21.43 -3.35
CA ALA A 546 -9.39 22.19 -4.53
C ALA A 546 -9.19 21.43 -5.86
N PHE A 547 -8.41 20.33 -5.86
CA PHE A 547 -8.17 19.58 -7.09
C PHE A 547 -9.33 18.64 -7.43
N VAL A 548 -9.76 18.71 -8.69
CA VAL A 548 -10.56 17.69 -9.36
C VAL A 548 -9.66 17.07 -10.43
N PRO A 549 -9.45 15.75 -10.44
CA PRO A 549 -8.64 15.13 -11.49
C PRO A 549 -9.20 15.47 -12.88
N THR A 550 -8.32 15.85 -13.82
CA THR A 550 -8.73 16.30 -15.17
C THR A 550 -9.63 15.28 -15.86
N GLN A 551 -9.31 13.99 -15.76
CA GLN A 551 -10.12 12.90 -16.28
C GLN A 551 -11.55 12.91 -15.74
N LEU A 552 -11.73 13.16 -14.43
CA LEU A 552 -13.04 13.16 -13.80
C LEU A 552 -13.78 14.48 -14.05
N ALA A 553 -13.06 15.59 -14.12
CA ALA A 553 -13.65 16.86 -14.57
C ALA A 553 -14.24 16.74 -15.98
N GLU A 554 -13.58 16.02 -16.89
CA GLU A 554 -14.09 15.72 -18.24
C GLU A 554 -15.31 14.79 -18.19
N LYS A 555 -15.29 13.73 -17.37
CA LYS A 555 -16.40 12.80 -17.18
C LYS A 555 -17.67 13.51 -16.68
N TYR A 556 -17.50 14.44 -15.76
CA TYR A 556 -18.60 15.19 -15.14
C TYR A 556 -18.81 16.59 -15.77
N ALA A 557 -18.36 16.82 -17.02
CA ALA A 557 -18.46 18.12 -17.69
C ALA A 557 -19.90 18.67 -17.81
N ASP A 558 -20.91 17.78 -17.90
CA ASP A 558 -22.34 18.16 -17.96
C ASP A 558 -22.90 18.59 -16.58
N ASP A 559 -22.30 18.13 -15.47
CA ASP A 559 -22.63 18.55 -14.10
C ASP A 559 -21.36 18.60 -13.22
N PRO A 560 -20.56 19.67 -13.35
CA PRO A 560 -19.29 19.79 -12.64
C PRO A 560 -19.40 19.76 -11.10
N ALA A 561 -20.58 20.01 -10.55
CA ALA A 561 -20.80 19.94 -9.10
C ALA A 561 -20.80 18.49 -8.55
N GLN A 562 -20.93 17.51 -9.43
CA GLN A 562 -20.85 16.07 -9.07
C GLN A 562 -19.43 15.52 -9.21
N ALA A 563 -18.50 16.27 -9.79
CA ALA A 563 -17.12 15.79 -9.94
C ALA A 563 -16.47 15.62 -8.55
N PRO A 564 -15.93 14.43 -8.24
CA PRO A 564 -15.30 14.21 -6.94
C PRO A 564 -13.98 14.95 -6.84
N HIS A 565 -13.73 15.52 -5.69
CA HIS A 565 -12.48 16.20 -5.35
C HIS A 565 -11.50 15.24 -4.66
N VAL A 566 -10.22 15.59 -4.70
CA VAL A 566 -9.22 14.96 -3.85
C VAL A 566 -9.56 15.23 -2.38
N ASN A 567 -9.44 14.20 -1.54
CA ASN A 567 -9.53 14.36 -0.09
C ASN A 567 -8.14 14.71 0.46
N GLY A 568 -7.86 16.00 0.64
CA GLY A 568 -6.58 16.47 1.11
C GLY A 568 -6.22 15.98 2.53
N ALA A 569 -7.20 15.69 3.37
CA ALA A 569 -6.96 15.14 4.71
C ALA A 569 -6.57 13.64 4.67
N LEU A 570 -7.13 12.87 3.74
CA LEU A 570 -6.73 11.48 3.50
C LEU A 570 -5.30 11.42 2.94
N THR A 571 -4.96 12.36 2.02
CA THR A 571 -3.72 12.31 1.25
C THR A 571 -2.58 13.17 1.83
N ILE A 572 -2.75 13.77 3.01
CA ILE A 572 -1.79 14.75 3.54
C ILE A 572 -0.39 14.17 3.76
N GLY A 573 -0.26 12.97 4.32
CA GLY A 573 1.04 12.34 4.56
C GLY A 573 1.81 12.14 3.27
N GLU A 574 1.16 11.61 2.25
CA GLU A 574 1.72 11.41 0.91
C GLU A 574 2.12 12.74 0.23
N ASN A 575 1.28 13.76 0.39
CA ASN A 575 1.57 15.08 -0.17
C ASN A 575 2.77 15.76 0.54
N ILE A 576 2.93 15.56 1.85
CA ILE A 576 4.11 16.00 2.61
C ILE A 576 5.35 15.23 2.15
N GLY A 577 5.23 13.90 2.02
CA GLY A 577 6.31 13.04 1.50
C GLY A 577 6.80 13.51 0.13
N ASP A 578 5.89 13.75 -0.81
CA ASP A 578 6.22 14.22 -2.17
C ASP A 578 6.87 15.61 -2.16
N LEU A 579 6.29 16.58 -1.41
CA LEU A 579 6.83 17.94 -1.34
C LEU A 579 8.24 17.95 -0.73
N SER A 580 8.42 17.19 0.33
CA SER A 580 9.71 17.00 0.97
C SER A 580 10.69 16.32 0.02
N GLY A 581 10.25 15.23 -0.61
CA GLY A 581 11.05 14.45 -1.55
C GLY A 581 11.67 15.29 -2.65
N VAL A 582 10.86 16.11 -3.32
CA VAL A 582 11.34 16.99 -4.40
C VAL A 582 12.31 18.06 -3.88
N ASN A 583 11.98 18.76 -2.80
CA ASN A 583 12.85 19.82 -2.26
C ASN A 583 14.19 19.27 -1.76
N ILE A 584 14.18 18.12 -1.11
CA ILE A 584 15.40 17.48 -0.60
C ILE A 584 16.23 16.88 -1.73
N ALA A 585 15.60 16.25 -2.72
CA ALA A 585 16.31 15.70 -3.87
C ALA A 585 17.00 16.77 -4.71
N LEU A 586 16.42 17.97 -4.85
CA LEU A 586 17.08 19.12 -5.48
C LEU A 586 18.35 19.54 -4.74
N LYS A 587 18.31 19.60 -3.41
CA LYS A 587 19.49 19.90 -2.57
C LYS A 587 20.53 18.78 -2.68
N ALA A 588 20.11 17.52 -2.64
CA ALA A 588 20.98 16.36 -2.77
C ALA A 588 21.66 16.31 -4.15
N TYR A 589 20.96 16.70 -5.21
CA TYR A 589 21.54 16.82 -6.55
C TYR A 589 22.63 17.91 -6.59
N ALA A 590 22.40 19.06 -5.98
CA ALA A 590 23.43 20.08 -5.85
C ALA A 590 24.67 19.56 -5.08
N PHE A 591 24.47 18.79 -4.01
CA PHE A 591 25.56 18.16 -3.26
C PHE A 591 26.34 17.14 -4.11
N ALA A 592 25.67 16.37 -4.95
CA ALA A 592 26.35 15.46 -5.87
C ALA A 592 27.24 16.21 -6.89
N LEU A 593 26.76 17.35 -7.41
CA LEU A 593 27.54 18.21 -8.29
C LEU A 593 28.77 18.81 -7.55
N ASP A 594 28.61 19.20 -6.30
CA ASP A 594 29.71 19.70 -5.46
C ASP A 594 30.75 18.61 -5.20
N GLU A 595 30.33 17.38 -4.91
CA GLU A 595 31.23 16.22 -4.74
C GLU A 595 32.07 15.98 -6.01
N VAL A 596 31.44 15.98 -7.17
CA VAL A 596 32.13 15.81 -8.47
C VAL A 596 33.14 16.95 -8.73
N ALA A 597 32.76 18.16 -8.31
CA ALA A 597 33.62 19.35 -8.44
C ALA A 597 34.69 19.45 -7.31
N GLY A 598 34.71 18.56 -6.33
CA GLY A 598 35.61 18.59 -5.17
C GLY A 598 35.35 19.76 -4.22
N ARG A 599 34.11 20.24 -4.14
CA ARG A 599 33.66 21.31 -3.25
C ARG A 599 33.03 20.73 -1.98
N GLU A 600 33.04 21.52 -0.90
CA GLU A 600 32.26 21.20 0.29
C GLU A 600 30.77 21.42 0.07
N LYS A 601 29.92 20.52 0.57
CA LYS A 601 28.47 20.65 0.53
C LYS A 601 28.02 21.89 1.30
N ASN A 602 27.33 22.80 0.62
CA ASN A 602 26.80 24.02 1.22
C ASN A 602 25.28 24.08 1.03
N GLY A 603 24.55 24.06 2.13
CA GLY A 603 23.09 24.04 2.16
C GLY A 603 22.39 25.40 2.06
N SER A 604 23.13 26.50 1.82
CA SER A 604 22.46 27.77 1.54
C SER A 604 21.79 27.75 0.17
N MET A 605 20.63 28.38 0.03
CA MET A 605 19.92 28.42 -1.26
C MET A 605 20.77 29.02 -2.37
N GLU A 606 21.58 30.02 -2.06
CA GLU A 606 22.51 30.64 -3.03
C GLU A 606 23.55 29.63 -3.56
N ALA A 607 24.12 28.80 -2.67
CA ALA A 607 25.09 27.77 -3.07
C ALA A 607 24.42 26.64 -3.85
N ILE A 608 23.24 26.20 -3.42
CA ILE A 608 22.43 25.18 -4.14
C ILE A 608 22.13 25.65 -5.56
N GLU A 609 21.64 26.87 -5.73
CA GLU A 609 21.36 27.45 -7.04
C GLU A 609 22.60 27.56 -7.91
N ALA A 610 23.72 27.96 -7.32
CA ALA A 610 25.00 28.07 -8.03
C ALA A 610 25.47 26.69 -8.52
N SER A 611 25.39 25.66 -7.68
CA SER A 611 25.78 24.28 -8.05
C SER A 611 24.84 23.72 -9.14
N LEU A 612 23.54 23.91 -9.02
CA LEU A 612 22.57 23.46 -10.02
C LEU A 612 22.75 24.18 -11.38
N ALA A 613 23.21 25.45 -11.37
CA ALA A 613 23.47 26.19 -12.61
C ALA A 613 24.70 25.69 -13.37
N GLU A 614 25.62 24.97 -12.69
CA GLU A 614 26.81 24.36 -13.30
C GLU A 614 26.53 22.98 -13.93
N ALA A 615 25.34 22.40 -13.66
CA ALA A 615 24.96 21.12 -14.24
C ALA A 615 25.00 21.14 -15.78
N PRO A 616 25.45 20.06 -16.43
CA PRO A 616 25.58 20.03 -17.89
C PRO A 616 24.21 20.20 -18.58
N GLU A 617 24.17 20.96 -19.65
CA GLU A 617 23.03 20.97 -20.56
C GLU A 617 23.12 19.76 -21.49
N ILE A 618 22.05 18.94 -21.51
CA ILE A 618 21.95 17.73 -22.33
C ILE A 618 20.58 17.71 -23.00
N ASP A 619 20.54 17.37 -24.28
CA ASP A 619 19.31 17.33 -25.10
C ASP A 619 18.52 18.66 -25.11
N GLY A 620 19.21 19.78 -24.90
CA GLY A 620 18.62 21.13 -24.88
C GLY A 620 17.95 21.50 -23.56
N PHE A 621 18.17 20.73 -22.47
CA PHE A 621 17.65 20.99 -21.14
C PHE A 621 18.78 21.14 -20.12
N THR A 622 18.62 22.12 -19.22
CA THR A 622 19.51 22.29 -18.08
C THR A 622 19.32 21.12 -17.09
N GLY A 623 20.27 20.89 -16.19
CA GLY A 623 20.13 19.86 -15.15
C GLY A 623 18.87 20.07 -14.29
N LEU A 624 18.56 21.33 -13.93
CA LEU A 624 17.36 21.66 -13.16
C LEU A 624 16.06 21.33 -13.92
N GLN A 625 16.02 21.59 -15.23
CA GLN A 625 14.88 21.20 -16.05
C GLN A 625 14.74 19.69 -16.16
N ARG A 626 15.83 18.95 -16.40
CA ARG A 626 15.81 17.49 -16.49
C ARG A 626 15.37 16.84 -15.19
N PHE A 627 15.71 17.41 -14.03
CA PHE A 627 15.21 16.96 -12.73
C PHE A 627 13.67 16.93 -12.71
N PHE A 628 13.02 18.05 -13.00
CA PHE A 628 11.55 18.12 -12.99
C PHE A 628 10.89 17.28 -14.08
N LEU A 629 11.53 17.16 -15.24
CA LEU A 629 11.05 16.32 -16.34
C LEU A 629 11.11 14.84 -15.98
N SER A 630 12.17 14.40 -15.31
CA SER A 630 12.29 13.05 -14.78
C SER A 630 11.26 12.81 -13.68
N TYR A 631 11.11 13.73 -12.72
CA TYR A 631 10.09 13.65 -11.68
C TYR A 631 8.68 13.49 -12.25
N ALA A 632 8.31 14.27 -13.26
CA ALA A 632 7.02 14.12 -13.91
C ALA A 632 6.87 12.77 -14.65
N SER A 633 7.95 12.21 -15.19
CA SER A 633 7.91 10.96 -15.95
C SER A 633 7.66 9.72 -15.10
N ILE A 634 8.12 9.70 -13.83
CA ILE A 634 7.83 8.56 -12.94
C ILE A 634 6.35 8.44 -12.60
N TRP A 635 5.61 9.55 -12.61
CA TRP A 635 4.16 9.60 -12.36
C TRP A 635 3.32 9.34 -13.59
N ARG A 636 3.92 8.99 -14.75
CA ARG A 636 3.16 8.63 -15.96
C ARG A 636 2.20 7.49 -15.64
N THR A 637 0.91 7.76 -15.79
CA THR A 637 -0.14 6.75 -15.61
C THR A 637 -1.40 7.13 -16.36
N LYS A 638 -2.19 6.12 -16.71
CA LYS A 638 -3.54 6.24 -17.26
C LYS A 638 -4.44 5.26 -16.53
N ASN A 639 -5.54 5.75 -16.01
CA ASN A 639 -6.53 4.97 -15.25
C ASN A 639 -7.84 4.86 -16.03
N ARG A 640 -8.67 3.85 -15.73
CA ARG A 640 -10.10 3.86 -16.03
C ARG A 640 -10.82 4.76 -15.04
N ASP A 641 -11.98 5.28 -15.44
CA ASP A 641 -12.74 6.22 -14.61
C ASP A 641 -13.18 5.60 -13.29
N GLU A 642 -13.60 4.34 -13.32
CA GLU A 642 -14.06 3.58 -12.15
C GLU A 642 -12.93 3.46 -11.11
N LEU A 643 -11.71 3.12 -11.54
CA LEU A 643 -10.56 3.05 -10.65
C LEU A 643 -10.16 4.44 -10.13
N ALA A 644 -10.23 5.47 -10.97
CA ALA A 644 -9.90 6.84 -10.56
C ALA A 644 -10.86 7.33 -9.45
N GLU A 645 -12.16 7.04 -9.56
CA GLU A 645 -13.15 7.33 -8.53
C GLU A 645 -12.92 6.52 -7.26
N GLN A 646 -12.66 5.22 -7.39
CA GLN A 646 -12.35 4.36 -6.25
C GLN A 646 -11.15 4.86 -5.47
N TYR A 647 -10.07 5.23 -6.15
CA TYR A 647 -8.84 5.70 -5.50
C TYR A 647 -9.04 7.01 -4.74
N LEU A 648 -9.87 7.93 -5.22
CA LEU A 648 -10.18 9.15 -4.46
C LEU A 648 -10.82 8.86 -3.10
N GLN A 649 -11.51 7.72 -2.95
CA GLN A 649 -12.14 7.31 -1.70
C GLN A 649 -11.18 6.55 -0.78
N ILE A 650 -10.34 5.65 -1.32
CA ILE A 650 -9.64 4.68 -0.49
C ILE A 650 -8.11 4.81 -0.49
N ASP A 651 -7.52 5.49 -1.48
CA ASP A 651 -6.07 5.58 -1.63
C ASP A 651 -5.53 6.81 -0.89
N PRO A 652 -4.57 6.65 0.05
CA PRO A 652 -3.92 7.79 0.69
C PRO A 652 -3.04 8.60 -0.27
N HIS A 653 -2.77 8.11 -1.48
CA HIS A 653 -2.00 8.84 -2.49
C HIS A 653 -2.92 9.72 -3.35
N SER A 654 -2.48 10.94 -3.58
CA SER A 654 -3.14 11.82 -4.53
C SER A 654 -2.99 11.30 -5.97
N PRO A 655 -3.92 11.63 -6.91
CA PRO A 655 -3.77 11.30 -8.32
C PRO A 655 -2.43 11.82 -8.89
N ALA A 656 -1.86 11.09 -9.85
CA ALA A 656 -0.52 11.33 -10.39
C ALA A 656 -0.30 12.77 -10.92
N GLU A 657 -1.32 13.37 -11.56
CA GLU A 657 -1.25 14.78 -11.98
C GLU A 657 -1.16 15.73 -10.79
N CYS A 658 -1.81 15.43 -9.67
CA CYS A 658 -1.75 16.22 -8.45
C CYS A 658 -0.40 16.02 -7.73
N ARG A 659 0.15 14.79 -7.72
CA ARG A 659 1.51 14.51 -7.22
C ARG A 659 2.57 15.26 -8.03
N THR A 660 2.37 15.45 -9.32
CA THR A 660 3.30 16.21 -10.19
C THR A 660 3.08 17.71 -10.10
N ASN A 661 1.90 18.19 -10.52
CA ASN A 661 1.62 19.62 -10.64
C ASN A 661 1.43 20.29 -9.28
N GLY A 662 0.71 19.65 -8.36
CA GLY A 662 0.47 20.15 -7.01
C GLY A 662 1.76 20.38 -6.23
N ILE A 663 2.73 19.47 -6.38
CA ILE A 663 4.05 19.59 -5.75
C ILE A 663 4.89 20.65 -6.44
N ALA A 664 5.07 20.58 -7.77
CA ALA A 664 5.94 21.50 -8.50
C ALA A 664 5.56 22.98 -8.28
N ARG A 665 4.26 23.29 -8.15
CA ARG A 665 3.75 24.65 -7.86
C ARG A 665 4.21 25.21 -6.51
N ASN A 666 4.60 24.37 -5.58
CA ASN A 666 5.11 24.76 -4.27
C ASN A 666 6.63 24.94 -4.22
N VAL A 667 7.37 24.59 -5.31
CA VAL A 667 8.84 24.57 -5.36
C VAL A 667 9.37 25.78 -6.13
N ASP A 668 10.07 26.71 -5.45
CA ASP A 668 10.56 27.96 -6.08
C ASP A 668 11.53 27.72 -7.24
N LEU A 669 12.33 26.64 -7.20
CA LEU A 669 13.25 26.28 -8.27
C LEU A 669 12.53 25.85 -9.55
N PHE A 670 11.28 25.38 -9.46
CA PHE A 670 10.45 25.09 -10.63
C PHE A 670 10.16 26.35 -11.44
N TYR A 671 9.86 27.46 -10.77
CA TYR A 671 9.62 28.75 -11.41
C TYR A 671 10.86 29.26 -12.16
N LYS A 672 12.04 29.03 -11.60
CA LYS A 672 13.33 29.37 -12.24
C LYS A 672 13.63 28.45 -13.41
N ALA A 673 13.33 27.15 -13.31
CA ALA A 673 13.58 26.18 -14.37
C ALA A 673 12.82 26.48 -15.66
N PHE A 674 11.57 26.92 -15.53
CA PHE A 674 10.64 27.05 -16.66
C PHE A 674 10.11 28.47 -16.87
N ASP A 675 10.69 29.48 -16.21
CA ASP A 675 10.32 30.91 -16.29
C ASP A 675 8.80 31.12 -16.07
N VAL A 676 8.21 30.43 -15.07
CA VAL A 676 6.77 30.44 -14.76
C VAL A 676 6.33 31.81 -14.26
N LYS A 677 5.24 32.34 -14.81
CA LYS A 677 4.70 33.69 -14.57
C LYS A 677 3.27 33.66 -14.05
N PRO A 678 2.75 34.78 -13.50
CA PRO A 678 1.40 34.83 -12.92
C PRO A 678 0.27 34.40 -13.86
N GLU A 679 0.45 34.51 -15.18
CA GLU A 679 -0.53 34.10 -16.18
C GLU A 679 -0.49 32.60 -16.54
N ASP A 680 0.51 31.87 -16.06
CA ASP A 680 0.69 30.45 -16.37
C ASP A 680 -0.13 29.53 -15.45
N GLY A 681 -0.55 28.39 -15.97
CA GLY A 681 -1.38 27.43 -15.24
C GLY A 681 -0.71 26.83 -14.00
N MET A 682 0.64 26.78 -13.99
CA MET A 682 1.42 26.29 -12.86
C MET A 682 1.73 27.38 -11.82
N TRP A 683 1.25 28.62 -12.01
CA TRP A 683 1.48 29.68 -11.04
C TRP A 683 0.73 29.45 -9.74
N LEU A 684 1.42 29.65 -8.63
CA LEU A 684 0.88 29.78 -7.29
C LEU A 684 1.57 30.97 -6.63
N ASP A 685 0.79 31.86 -6.03
CA ASP A 685 1.35 33.05 -5.39
C ASP A 685 2.36 32.66 -4.29
N PRO A 686 3.47 33.39 -4.14
CA PRO A 686 4.55 33.02 -3.21
C PRO A 686 4.11 32.84 -1.75
N ASP A 687 3.09 33.55 -1.29
CA ASP A 687 2.52 33.44 0.05
C ASP A 687 1.59 32.23 0.22
N GLN A 688 1.14 31.65 -0.87
CA GLN A 688 0.35 30.43 -0.88
C GLN A 688 1.21 29.16 -0.94
N ARG A 689 2.49 29.26 -1.39
CA ARG A 689 3.39 28.11 -1.47
C ARG A 689 3.70 27.57 -0.09
N VAL A 690 3.58 26.24 0.03
CA VAL A 690 3.89 25.53 1.27
C VAL A 690 5.35 25.07 1.23
N ARG A 691 6.06 25.30 2.34
CA ARG A 691 7.45 24.85 2.54
C ARG A 691 7.52 24.24 3.93
N ILE A 692 7.72 22.92 3.97
CA ILE A 692 7.80 22.17 5.22
C ILE A 692 9.26 21.81 5.51
N TRP A 693 9.91 21.03 4.64
CA TRP A 693 11.30 20.54 4.81
C TRP A 693 12.27 21.01 3.72
#